data_12ef71408682f2a82d9a6e88686766c8
#
_entry.id   12ef71408682f2a82d9a6e88686766c8
#
_cell.length_a   1.000
_cell.length_b   1.000
_cell.length_c   1.000
_cell.angle_alpha   90.00
_cell.angle_beta   90.00
_cell.angle_gamma   90.00
#
_symmetry.space_group_name_H-M   'P 1'
#
loop_
_entity.id
_entity.type
_entity.pdbx_description
1 polymer ?
#
loop_
_entity_poly.entity_id
_entity_poly.type
_entity_poly.pdbx_seq_one_letter_code
_entity_poly.pdbx_strand_id
1 'polypeptide(L)'
;MNNLGTRLLLLAAPGLFATSALANYSPSDWQQYQLKGESSRQLGDRLTEVTYELSARNGGAPYQQLRVYRRFDWSDANLAALAEQQCGEPQLKIEQGWQIRYLSCEEVVPAGKAVPASSYDYGYGMKQGRWEPLAGTPTAPRQDRLPLVERVILGHSEQELDRCELNAEGRCAEQAWQYQPQNWQQLKVLEETPNERDGRLEQIFFRLQPIAGSQAAKQVSELHIWRQYTWLLEQAKAQQECDEPQTRQEGDKTISYRVCRQTLPAGSEVQVVLKDTGYQYPVGGSEWQTLPETTEWQESRVLNRPIVLASKEEQLDCRRADGRACSEPDLPGTELLDAEAAKIVQDASGQPAPVWQENYGHDDTKLLAVSRGIQSLLAANQPAHPAMKLLLEYVRAHNYHNYGKHKEDGPAAAEALAEALTALGAHPLLFPEQASDEVGAVMGAWSIALHGQFKSPAVQSRFGTLLGEFNQMLAYSTRHASEINGQHAWATGLFDLLNFLDFASDYSDPFANDFRQQDGELRKQLHALGMSELALWKGRDGADLFLLNNVLDAYTRLYRVARYTRPDELDGYRKQLDDSVIALVRHHDLIPGGQQSQDLLEDMSLTLSTYYLTYTDRTSEACISGDFAGLCTPVRVEDVLPFEHTCSPTLRLRAQDLTMDQAEGICRELGAEEQQFHQQMETGWQPVADDNNEALELVVFNSSADWKRYGSALFGGVSTDNGGIYLEGDPARPGNQARFFAYEAEWKRPAFQVWNLRHEYVHYLDGRFNQYGSFGHYPLNRTTWWSEGLAEFVAHGQCFARGLDNVAGRPANDRPALADILHLDYDKGGEMVYSWSYTVHRFLNETGRGASWLAMAQALRNPDQQQAMSAFEAELDQLIANDSEAYQQWLGRELLPWWEANKDSDECKANDSSH
;
A
#
# COMPACT_ATOMS: atom_id res chain seq x y z
N MET A 1 -40.06 8.41 -31.77
CA MET A 1 -41.18 7.59 -32.26
C MET A 1 -40.71 6.80 -33.46
N ASN A 2 -40.34 5.61 -33.24
CA ASN A 2 -40.59 4.41 -34.05
C ASN A 2 -39.73 3.27 -33.50
N ASN A 3 -40.42 2.35 -32.85
CA ASN A 3 -39.91 1.04 -32.47
C ASN A 3 -39.54 0.24 -33.71
N LEU A 4 -38.26 -0.15 -33.83
CA LEU A 4 -37.89 -1.32 -34.63
C LEU A 4 -37.21 -2.31 -33.67
N GLY A 5 -38.05 -3.17 -33.12
CA GLY A 5 -37.58 -4.38 -32.45
C GLY A 5 -37.02 -5.35 -33.46
N THR A 6 -35.73 -5.41 -33.58
CA THR A 6 -35.03 -6.41 -34.38
C THR A 6 -34.95 -7.70 -33.54
N ARG A 7 -35.85 -8.64 -33.84
CA ARG A 7 -35.73 -10.01 -33.29
C ARG A 7 -34.49 -10.66 -33.90
N LEU A 8 -33.45 -10.81 -33.09
CA LEU A 8 -32.35 -11.73 -33.42
C LEU A 8 -32.86 -13.16 -33.20
N LEU A 9 -33.23 -13.83 -34.28
CA LEU A 9 -33.45 -15.27 -34.28
C LEU A 9 -32.05 -15.92 -34.20
N LEU A 10 -31.66 -16.35 -33.02
CA LEU A 10 -30.56 -17.29 -32.82
C LEU A 10 -30.98 -18.65 -33.38
N LEU A 11 -30.62 -18.96 -34.61
CA LEU A 11 -30.65 -20.30 -35.17
C LEU A 11 -29.65 -21.16 -34.37
N ALA A 12 -30.18 -22.01 -33.51
CA ALA A 12 -29.45 -23.06 -32.83
C ALA A 12 -28.97 -24.09 -33.85
N ALA A 13 -27.70 -24.08 -34.19
CA ALA A 13 -27.06 -25.22 -34.82
C ALA A 13 -26.84 -26.33 -33.77
N PRO A 14 -27.23 -27.58 -34.04
CA PRO A 14 -26.95 -28.69 -33.15
C PRO A 14 -25.53 -29.21 -33.42
N GLY A 15 -24.63 -29.03 -32.49
CA GLY A 15 -23.30 -29.57 -32.66
C GLY A 15 -22.41 -29.50 -31.42
N LEU A 16 -22.29 -30.67 -30.78
CA LEU A 16 -21.24 -31.08 -29.86
C LEU A 16 -21.16 -30.42 -28.46
N PHE A 17 -21.90 -31.01 -27.55
CA PHE A 17 -21.74 -30.85 -26.13
C PHE A 17 -20.72 -31.86 -25.59
N ALA A 18 -19.59 -31.35 -25.09
CA ALA A 18 -18.75 -32.11 -24.19
C ALA A 18 -19.33 -31.95 -22.76
N THR A 19 -19.74 -33.04 -22.19
CA THR A 19 -20.28 -33.16 -20.83
C THR A 19 -19.14 -33.11 -19.83
N SER A 20 -19.09 -32.09 -19.00
CA SER A 20 -18.44 -32.14 -17.69
C SER A 20 -19.51 -32.04 -16.61
N ALA A 21 -19.44 -32.94 -15.65
CA ALA A 21 -20.46 -33.18 -14.63
C ALA A 21 -20.39 -32.15 -13.49
N LEU A 22 -21.60 -31.98 -12.91
CA LEU A 22 -21.85 -31.33 -11.62
C LEU A 22 -21.82 -29.80 -11.57
N ALA A 23 -22.86 -29.21 -12.08
CA ALA A 23 -23.31 -27.90 -11.63
C ALA A 23 -24.85 -27.99 -11.46
N ASN A 24 -25.38 -27.50 -10.35
CA ASN A 24 -26.82 -27.45 -10.10
C ASN A 24 -27.60 -26.50 -11.03
N TYR A 25 -26.89 -25.73 -11.84
CA TYR A 25 -27.42 -24.93 -12.94
C TYR A 25 -26.64 -25.20 -14.23
N SER A 26 -27.37 -25.53 -15.27
CA SER A 26 -26.85 -25.66 -16.64
C SER A 26 -27.82 -24.98 -17.61
N PRO A 27 -27.34 -24.34 -18.68
CA PRO A 27 -28.21 -23.88 -19.74
C PRO A 27 -29.19 -24.94 -20.28
N SER A 28 -28.91 -26.24 -20.16
CA SER A 28 -29.82 -27.35 -20.45
C SER A 28 -31.04 -27.38 -19.54
N ASP A 29 -30.95 -26.86 -18.31
CA ASP A 29 -32.04 -26.84 -17.35
C ASP A 29 -33.10 -25.79 -17.70
N TRP A 30 -32.83 -24.91 -18.65
CA TRP A 30 -33.80 -23.95 -19.15
C TRP A 30 -35.04 -24.60 -19.71
N GLN A 31 -35.03 -25.86 -20.09
CA GLN A 31 -36.20 -26.60 -20.50
C GLN A 31 -37.28 -26.66 -19.41
N GLN A 32 -36.90 -26.59 -18.14
CA GLN A 32 -37.82 -26.59 -17.00
C GLN A 32 -38.41 -25.19 -16.74
N TYR A 33 -37.92 -24.19 -17.44
CA TYR A 33 -38.33 -22.79 -17.23
C TYR A 33 -38.94 -22.21 -18.51
N GLN A 34 -39.66 -21.15 -18.33
CA GLN A 34 -40.26 -20.35 -19.41
C GLN A 34 -39.64 -18.96 -19.35
N LEU A 35 -39.05 -18.50 -20.43
CA LEU A 35 -38.55 -17.13 -20.58
C LEU A 35 -39.73 -16.15 -20.40
N LYS A 36 -39.60 -15.21 -19.48
CA LYS A 36 -40.58 -14.15 -19.18
C LYS A 36 -40.10 -12.81 -19.70
N GLY A 37 -38.84 -12.56 -19.62
CA GLY A 37 -38.22 -11.33 -20.08
C GLY A 37 -36.78 -11.61 -20.53
N GLU A 38 -36.37 -10.82 -21.50
CA GLU A 38 -34.98 -10.74 -21.97
C GLU A 38 -34.65 -9.27 -22.14
N SER A 39 -33.59 -8.85 -21.57
CA SER A 39 -33.02 -7.52 -21.75
C SER A 39 -31.55 -7.59 -22.02
N SER A 40 -31.05 -6.71 -22.85
CA SER A 40 -29.62 -6.64 -23.16
C SER A 40 -29.08 -5.29 -22.76
N ARG A 41 -27.86 -5.31 -22.27
CA ARG A 41 -27.07 -4.12 -22.00
C ARG A 41 -25.94 -4.02 -23.01
N GLN A 42 -25.80 -2.83 -23.57
CA GLN A 42 -24.73 -2.51 -24.49
C GLN A 42 -23.92 -1.36 -23.91
N LEU A 43 -22.61 -1.46 -24.01
CA LEU A 43 -21.72 -0.36 -23.74
C LEU A 43 -21.11 0.08 -25.07
N GLY A 44 -21.49 1.26 -25.54
CA GLY A 44 -21.20 1.65 -26.93
C GLY A 44 -21.76 0.65 -27.92
N ASP A 45 -20.91 0.10 -28.78
CA ASP A 45 -21.27 -0.82 -29.85
C ASP A 45 -21.17 -2.31 -29.46
N ARG A 46 -20.89 -2.60 -28.18
CA ARG A 46 -20.64 -3.94 -27.67
C ARG A 46 -21.79 -4.43 -26.79
N LEU A 47 -22.24 -5.63 -27.04
CA LEU A 47 -23.15 -6.34 -26.15
C LEU A 47 -22.34 -6.80 -24.93
N THR A 48 -22.62 -6.22 -23.75
CA THR A 48 -21.90 -6.55 -22.52
C THR A 48 -22.64 -7.55 -21.67
N GLU A 49 -23.98 -7.53 -21.68
CA GLU A 49 -24.76 -8.42 -20.84
C GLU A 49 -26.11 -8.72 -21.48
N VAL A 50 -26.59 -9.94 -21.29
CA VAL A 50 -27.99 -10.31 -21.54
C VAL A 50 -28.57 -10.86 -20.25
N THR A 51 -29.63 -10.24 -19.76
CA THR A 51 -30.38 -10.70 -18.60
C THR A 51 -31.59 -11.49 -19.05
N TYR A 52 -31.75 -12.70 -18.54
CA TYR A 52 -32.89 -13.58 -18.77
C TYR A 52 -33.71 -13.70 -17.50
N GLU A 53 -34.99 -13.38 -17.59
CA GLU A 53 -35.94 -13.64 -16.52
C GLU A 53 -36.76 -14.87 -16.88
N LEU A 54 -36.69 -15.89 -16.06
CA LEU A 54 -37.28 -17.19 -16.31
C LEU A 54 -38.21 -17.56 -15.15
N SER A 55 -39.33 -18.22 -15.44
CA SER A 55 -40.22 -18.80 -14.42
C SER A 55 -40.40 -20.29 -14.62
N ALA A 56 -40.48 -21.05 -13.53
CA ALA A 56 -40.70 -22.48 -13.60
C ALA A 56 -41.96 -22.82 -14.37
N ARG A 57 -41.88 -23.81 -15.26
CA ARG A 57 -43.00 -24.32 -16.03
C ARG A 57 -43.89 -25.22 -15.19
N ASN A 58 -43.32 -26.00 -14.29
CA ASN A 58 -43.99 -26.99 -13.46
C ASN A 58 -43.39 -26.98 -12.06
N GLY A 59 -44.16 -27.48 -11.06
CA GLY A 59 -43.74 -27.48 -9.64
C GLY A 59 -42.58 -28.38 -9.25
N GLY A 60 -41.84 -28.94 -10.22
CA GLY A 60 -40.64 -29.77 -10.00
C GLY A 60 -39.30 -29.05 -10.23
N ALA A 61 -39.34 -27.78 -10.63
CA ALA A 61 -38.12 -27.00 -10.80
C ALA A 61 -37.54 -26.59 -9.43
N PRO A 62 -36.23 -26.58 -9.25
CA PRO A 62 -35.59 -26.24 -7.96
C PRO A 62 -35.88 -24.79 -7.54
N TYR A 63 -36.12 -23.89 -8.47
CA TYR A 63 -36.42 -22.48 -8.21
C TYR A 63 -37.76 -22.08 -8.85
N GLN A 64 -38.50 -21.19 -8.22
CA GLN A 64 -39.79 -20.66 -8.75
C GLN A 64 -39.54 -19.69 -9.92
N GLN A 65 -38.50 -18.88 -9.81
CA GLN A 65 -38.04 -17.95 -10.81
C GLN A 65 -36.52 -17.99 -10.88
N LEU A 66 -35.95 -17.69 -12.05
CA LEU A 66 -34.52 -17.47 -12.24
C LEU A 66 -34.31 -16.11 -12.86
N ARG A 67 -33.26 -15.44 -12.45
CA ARG A 67 -32.71 -14.30 -13.13
C ARG A 67 -31.27 -14.65 -13.46
N VAL A 68 -30.98 -14.83 -14.74
CA VAL A 68 -29.68 -15.24 -15.24
C VAL A 68 -29.08 -14.10 -16.04
N TYR A 69 -27.89 -13.73 -15.71
CA TYR A 69 -27.10 -12.73 -16.40
C TYR A 69 -26.00 -13.43 -17.18
N ARG A 70 -25.97 -13.26 -18.50
CA ARG A 70 -24.90 -13.69 -19.36
C ARG A 70 -24.06 -12.50 -19.73
N ARG A 71 -22.87 -12.44 -19.21
CA ARG A 71 -21.89 -11.40 -19.54
C ARG A 71 -21.01 -11.84 -20.67
N PHE A 72 -20.61 -10.86 -21.49
CA PHE A 72 -19.70 -11.05 -22.61
C PHE A 72 -18.47 -10.15 -22.37
N ASP A 73 -17.32 -10.78 -22.33
CA ASP A 73 -16.03 -10.11 -22.19
C ASP A 73 -15.36 -10.04 -23.56
N TRP A 74 -15.15 -8.81 -24.03
CA TRP A 74 -14.56 -8.50 -25.32
C TRP A 74 -13.11 -8.11 -25.09
N SER A 75 -12.19 -8.99 -25.37
CA SER A 75 -10.76 -8.70 -25.31
C SER A 75 -10.40 -7.65 -26.37
N ASP A 76 -9.81 -6.53 -25.94
CA ASP A 76 -9.31 -5.50 -26.87
C ASP A 76 -8.19 -6.06 -27.75
N ALA A 77 -7.41 -7.02 -27.25
CA ALA A 77 -6.43 -7.75 -28.06
C ALA A 77 -7.09 -8.53 -29.20
N ASN A 78 -8.25 -9.14 -28.97
CA ASN A 78 -9.01 -9.84 -30.01
C ASN A 78 -9.63 -8.87 -31.03
N LEU A 79 -10.05 -7.69 -30.58
CA LEU A 79 -10.52 -6.63 -31.48
C LEU A 79 -9.36 -6.04 -32.28
N ALA A 80 -8.26 -5.70 -31.63
CA ALA A 80 -7.07 -5.18 -32.30
C ALA A 80 -6.50 -6.17 -33.34
N ALA A 81 -6.50 -7.47 -33.03
CA ALA A 81 -6.06 -8.51 -33.99
C ALA A 81 -6.96 -8.63 -35.23
N LEU A 82 -8.19 -8.10 -35.19
CA LEU A 82 -9.15 -8.11 -36.28
C LEU A 82 -9.36 -6.73 -36.91
N ALA A 83 -8.69 -5.72 -36.38
CA ALA A 83 -8.79 -4.35 -36.89
C ALA A 83 -8.15 -4.23 -38.25
N GLU A 84 -8.76 -3.43 -39.11
CA GLU A 84 -8.30 -3.08 -40.45
C GLU A 84 -8.13 -1.55 -40.47
N GLN A 85 -6.98 -1.08 -40.92
CA GLN A 85 -6.79 0.35 -41.11
C GLN A 85 -7.55 0.83 -42.33
N GLN A 86 -8.47 1.74 -42.16
CA GLN A 86 -9.24 2.38 -43.21
C GLN A 86 -8.89 3.85 -43.25
N CYS A 87 -8.27 4.28 -44.38
CA CYS A 87 -7.92 5.69 -44.52
C CYS A 87 -8.84 6.33 -45.57
N GLY A 88 -9.22 7.57 -45.29
CA GLY A 88 -9.98 8.39 -46.23
C GLY A 88 -9.14 8.91 -47.41
N GLU A 89 -9.76 9.72 -48.25
CA GLU A 89 -9.05 10.43 -49.30
C GLU A 89 -8.07 11.45 -48.70
N PRO A 90 -6.94 11.75 -49.39
CA PRO A 90 -5.98 12.74 -48.94
C PRO A 90 -6.64 14.11 -48.70
N GLN A 91 -6.46 14.64 -47.52
CA GLN A 91 -6.96 15.94 -47.10
C GLN A 91 -5.81 16.93 -46.94
N LEU A 92 -6.15 18.22 -46.97
CA LEU A 92 -5.22 19.32 -46.79
C LEU A 92 -5.63 20.10 -45.57
N LYS A 93 -4.68 20.35 -44.67
CA LYS A 93 -4.85 21.33 -43.57
C LYS A 93 -3.73 22.36 -43.62
N ILE A 94 -4.02 23.55 -43.09
CA ILE A 94 -3.00 24.58 -42.86
C ILE A 94 -2.89 24.77 -41.38
N GLU A 95 -1.70 24.52 -40.88
CA GLU A 95 -1.41 24.59 -39.44
C GLU A 95 -0.07 25.29 -39.24
N GLN A 96 -0.06 26.39 -38.49
CA GLN A 96 1.13 27.16 -38.17
C GLN A 96 1.98 27.62 -39.37
N GLY A 97 1.34 27.90 -40.51
CA GLY A 97 2.05 28.30 -41.73
C GLY A 97 2.50 27.18 -42.64
N TRP A 98 2.16 25.92 -42.28
CA TRP A 98 2.40 24.72 -43.10
C TRP A 98 1.12 24.28 -43.81
N GLN A 99 1.22 23.93 -45.07
CA GLN A 99 0.20 23.16 -45.74
C GLN A 99 0.57 21.66 -45.61
N ILE A 100 -0.27 20.89 -44.95
CA ILE A 100 -0.04 19.49 -44.63
C ILE A 100 -1.08 18.68 -45.42
N ARG A 101 -0.60 17.73 -46.21
CA ARG A 101 -1.45 16.73 -46.84
C ARG A 101 -1.40 15.44 -46.04
N TYR A 102 -2.54 14.98 -45.60
CA TYR A 102 -2.65 13.82 -44.71
C TYR A 102 -3.84 12.96 -45.03
N LEU A 103 -3.76 11.70 -44.59
CA LEU A 103 -4.88 10.77 -44.56
C LEU A 103 -5.41 10.73 -43.13
N SER A 104 -6.71 10.88 -42.96
CA SER A 104 -7.36 10.50 -41.70
C SER A 104 -7.66 9.00 -41.78
N CYS A 105 -7.05 8.26 -40.83
CA CYS A 105 -7.17 6.81 -40.80
C CYS A 105 -7.89 6.42 -39.52
N GLU A 106 -8.77 5.44 -39.64
CA GLU A 106 -9.44 4.78 -38.52
C GLU A 106 -8.96 3.33 -38.44
N GLU A 107 -8.62 2.86 -37.25
CA GLU A 107 -8.50 1.44 -37.00
C GLU A 107 -9.89 0.89 -36.69
N VAL A 108 -10.43 0.08 -37.57
CA VAL A 108 -11.84 -0.31 -37.55
C VAL A 108 -11.98 -1.82 -37.59
N VAL A 109 -12.77 -2.38 -36.69
CA VAL A 109 -13.30 -3.72 -36.83
C VAL A 109 -14.67 -3.63 -37.50
N PRO A 110 -14.86 -4.15 -38.72
CA PRO A 110 -16.09 -3.98 -39.48
C PRO A 110 -17.30 -4.60 -38.80
N ALA A 111 -18.49 -4.01 -38.96
CA ALA A 111 -19.76 -4.61 -38.58
C ALA A 111 -19.92 -6.00 -39.25
N GLY A 112 -20.48 -6.93 -38.49
CA GLY A 112 -20.66 -8.31 -38.93
C GLY A 112 -19.43 -9.20 -38.78
N LYS A 113 -18.26 -8.65 -38.40
CA LYS A 113 -17.06 -9.44 -38.09
C LYS A 113 -17.32 -10.25 -36.84
N ALA A 114 -17.05 -11.55 -36.84
CA ALA A 114 -17.20 -12.44 -35.70
C ALA A 114 -15.97 -12.32 -34.80
N VAL A 115 -16.10 -11.67 -33.66
CA VAL A 115 -15.03 -11.45 -32.69
C VAL A 115 -15.10 -12.52 -31.60
N PRO A 116 -13.98 -13.14 -31.24
CA PRO A 116 -13.92 -14.00 -30.07
C PRO A 116 -14.24 -13.21 -28.79
N ALA A 117 -15.25 -13.62 -28.03
CA ALA A 117 -15.61 -13.05 -26.76
C ALA A 117 -15.76 -14.18 -25.75
N SER A 118 -15.30 -13.97 -24.53
CA SER A 118 -15.57 -14.88 -23.44
C SER A 118 -16.96 -14.60 -22.88
N SER A 119 -17.74 -15.64 -22.59
CA SER A 119 -19.04 -15.46 -21.91
C SER A 119 -19.15 -16.34 -20.69
N TYR A 120 -19.78 -15.81 -19.67
CA TYR A 120 -20.11 -16.56 -18.45
C TYR A 120 -21.51 -16.17 -17.95
N ASP A 121 -22.18 -17.17 -17.35
CA ASP A 121 -23.51 -17.01 -16.78
C ASP A 121 -23.38 -16.93 -15.25
N TYR A 122 -24.03 -15.97 -14.63
CA TYR A 122 -24.28 -15.94 -13.20
C TYR A 122 -25.75 -15.60 -12.97
N GLY A 123 -26.28 -15.88 -11.79
CA GLY A 123 -27.67 -15.58 -11.59
C GLY A 123 -28.20 -15.94 -10.23
N TYR A 124 -29.49 -15.66 -10.06
CA TYR A 124 -30.21 -15.87 -8.82
C TYR A 124 -31.45 -16.66 -9.07
N GLY A 125 -31.80 -17.55 -8.14
CA GLY A 125 -33.01 -18.33 -8.13
C GLY A 125 -33.91 -17.94 -6.96
N MET A 126 -35.23 -17.83 -7.19
CA MET A 126 -36.19 -17.58 -6.13
C MET A 126 -36.69 -18.89 -5.56
N LYS A 127 -36.43 -19.11 -4.26
CA LYS A 127 -36.91 -20.26 -3.49
C LYS A 127 -37.64 -19.77 -2.23
N GLN A 128 -38.85 -20.24 -2.04
CA GLN A 128 -39.68 -19.85 -0.89
C GLN A 128 -39.84 -18.33 -0.69
N GLY A 129 -39.85 -17.57 -1.80
CA GLY A 129 -40.00 -16.11 -1.78
C GLY A 129 -38.72 -15.30 -1.53
N ARG A 130 -37.58 -15.95 -1.44
CA ARG A 130 -36.24 -15.29 -1.32
C ARG A 130 -35.42 -15.58 -2.56
N TRP A 131 -34.61 -14.61 -2.97
CA TRP A 131 -33.61 -14.74 -4.02
C TRP A 131 -32.34 -15.34 -3.44
N GLU A 132 -31.86 -16.43 -4.03
CA GLU A 132 -30.61 -17.09 -3.67
C GLU A 132 -29.71 -17.14 -4.91
N PRO A 133 -28.40 -16.97 -4.79
CA PRO A 133 -27.48 -17.18 -5.91
C PRO A 133 -27.62 -18.59 -6.45
N LEU A 134 -27.45 -18.73 -7.75
CA LEU A 134 -27.54 -20.04 -8.41
C LEU A 134 -26.25 -20.82 -8.13
N ALA A 135 -26.35 -21.90 -7.36
CA ALA A 135 -25.23 -22.80 -7.15
C ALA A 135 -24.81 -23.49 -8.46
N GLY A 136 -23.52 -23.48 -8.77
CA GLY A 136 -22.95 -24.29 -9.86
C GLY A 136 -23.01 -23.66 -11.26
N THR A 137 -22.93 -22.34 -11.35
CA THR A 137 -22.59 -21.71 -12.64
C THR A 137 -21.18 -22.14 -13.09
N PRO A 138 -20.97 -22.48 -14.40
CA PRO A 138 -19.63 -22.87 -14.84
C PRO A 138 -18.60 -21.74 -14.61
N THR A 139 -17.55 -22.03 -13.89
CA THR A 139 -16.46 -21.08 -13.60
C THR A 139 -15.54 -20.84 -14.81
N ALA A 140 -15.53 -21.74 -15.79
CA ALA A 140 -14.74 -21.55 -17.00
C ALA A 140 -15.52 -20.72 -18.04
N PRO A 141 -14.99 -19.57 -18.49
CA PRO A 141 -15.62 -18.78 -19.53
C PRO A 141 -15.74 -19.62 -20.82
N ARG A 142 -16.88 -19.50 -21.49
CA ARG A 142 -17.06 -20.08 -22.83
C ARG A 142 -16.49 -19.12 -23.85
N GLN A 143 -15.83 -19.65 -24.85
CA GLN A 143 -15.40 -18.86 -25.99
C GLN A 143 -16.52 -18.83 -27.01
N ASP A 144 -17.15 -17.69 -27.13
CA ASP A 144 -18.18 -17.42 -28.13
C ASP A 144 -17.60 -16.55 -29.26
N ARG A 145 -18.16 -16.65 -30.44
CA ARG A 145 -17.87 -15.73 -31.56
C ARG A 145 -19.12 -14.93 -31.85
N LEU A 146 -19.09 -13.66 -31.47
CA LEU A 146 -20.23 -12.78 -31.65
C LEU A 146 -19.98 -11.81 -32.78
N PRO A 147 -20.92 -11.65 -33.72
CA PRO A 147 -20.80 -10.63 -34.77
C PRO A 147 -21.00 -9.25 -34.11
N LEU A 148 -20.13 -8.33 -34.45
CA LEU A 148 -20.34 -6.93 -34.09
C LEU A 148 -21.60 -6.40 -34.76
N VAL A 149 -22.45 -5.73 -33.99
CA VAL A 149 -23.70 -5.13 -34.51
C VAL A 149 -23.38 -3.91 -35.36
N GLU A 150 -22.43 -3.12 -34.96
CA GLU A 150 -21.90 -1.95 -35.65
C GLU A 150 -20.38 -2.05 -35.76
N ARG A 151 -19.77 -1.20 -36.55
CA ARG A 151 -18.32 -1.13 -36.64
C ARG A 151 -17.76 -0.54 -35.34
N VAL A 152 -16.65 -1.07 -34.87
CA VAL A 152 -15.93 -0.56 -33.71
C VAL A 152 -14.68 0.18 -34.19
N ILE A 153 -14.54 1.44 -33.78
CA ILE A 153 -13.35 2.24 -34.06
C ILE A 153 -12.46 2.14 -32.79
N LEU A 154 -11.28 1.58 -32.96
CA LEU A 154 -10.31 1.40 -31.88
C LEU A 154 -9.40 2.62 -31.72
N GLY A 155 -9.21 3.36 -32.81
CA GLY A 155 -8.35 4.54 -32.81
C GLY A 155 -8.50 5.40 -34.05
N HIS A 156 -8.12 6.64 -33.90
CA HIS A 156 -7.96 7.58 -35.01
C HIS A 156 -6.50 7.97 -35.10
N SER A 157 -5.97 7.98 -36.30
CA SER A 157 -4.62 8.47 -36.58
C SER A 157 -4.62 9.35 -37.82
N GLU A 158 -3.72 10.32 -37.82
CA GLU A 158 -3.45 11.09 -39.03
C GLU A 158 -2.11 10.62 -39.58
N GLN A 159 -2.13 10.09 -40.80
CA GLN A 159 -0.91 9.77 -41.49
C GLN A 159 -0.53 10.92 -42.41
N GLU A 160 0.49 11.65 -42.05
CA GLU A 160 1.01 12.72 -42.91
C GLU A 160 1.63 12.13 -44.16
N LEU A 161 1.21 12.61 -45.32
CA LEU A 161 1.75 12.23 -46.60
C LEU A 161 2.91 13.15 -46.98
N ASP A 162 2.70 14.43 -46.87
CA ASP A 162 3.69 15.46 -47.13
C ASP A 162 3.26 16.79 -46.51
N ARG A 163 4.23 17.69 -46.30
CA ARG A 163 3.98 19.06 -45.87
C ARG A 163 4.85 20.06 -46.63
N CYS A 164 4.38 21.25 -46.80
CA CYS A 164 5.15 22.34 -47.29
C CYS A 164 4.89 23.65 -46.55
N GLU A 165 5.92 24.46 -46.34
CA GLU A 165 5.79 25.76 -45.75
C GLU A 165 5.20 26.73 -46.77
N LEU A 166 4.22 27.52 -46.33
CA LEU A 166 3.59 28.53 -47.16
C LEU A 166 4.42 29.81 -47.17
N ASN A 167 4.78 30.31 -48.35
CA ASN A 167 5.39 31.61 -48.53
C ASN A 167 4.38 32.75 -48.26
N ALA A 168 4.84 33.99 -48.32
CA ALA A 168 4.00 35.19 -48.10
C ALA A 168 2.81 35.30 -49.11
N GLU A 169 2.82 34.56 -50.19
CA GLU A 169 1.78 34.53 -51.24
C GLU A 169 0.85 33.31 -51.06
N GLY A 170 0.99 32.56 -49.96
CA GLY A 170 0.15 31.39 -49.63
C GLY A 170 0.37 30.17 -50.54
N ARG A 171 1.53 30.06 -51.16
CA ARG A 171 1.94 28.90 -51.99
C ARG A 171 3.04 28.16 -51.30
N CYS A 172 3.09 26.83 -51.53
CA CYS A 172 4.18 26.00 -51.04
C CYS A 172 5.53 26.56 -51.47
N ALA A 173 6.39 26.86 -50.50
CA ALA A 173 7.78 27.13 -50.78
C ALA A 173 8.43 25.83 -51.30
N GLU A 174 9.34 25.94 -52.29
CA GLU A 174 10.14 24.78 -52.69
C GLU A 174 10.88 24.29 -51.41
N GLN A 175 10.69 23.05 -51.05
CA GLN A 175 11.19 22.49 -49.80
C GLN A 175 12.72 22.51 -49.85
N ALA A 176 13.31 23.40 -49.02
CA ALA A 176 14.74 23.43 -48.85
C ALA A 176 15.19 22.10 -48.25
N TRP A 177 16.12 21.41 -48.90
CA TRP A 177 16.71 20.23 -48.30
C TRP A 177 17.38 20.58 -46.98
N GLN A 178 17.07 19.88 -45.93
CA GLN A 178 17.68 20.00 -44.62
C GLN A 178 18.36 18.70 -44.23
N TYR A 179 19.54 18.83 -43.66
CA TYR A 179 20.22 17.68 -43.11
C TYR A 179 19.40 17.06 -42.00
N GLN A 180 19.20 15.76 -42.08
CA GLN A 180 18.71 14.89 -41.02
C GLN A 180 19.52 13.60 -41.04
N PRO A 181 19.76 12.92 -39.90
CA PRO A 181 20.48 11.63 -39.89
C PRO A 181 19.93 10.58 -40.86
N GLN A 182 18.62 10.60 -41.12
CA GLN A 182 17.94 9.72 -42.08
C GLN A 182 18.29 10.03 -43.57
N ASN A 183 18.84 11.21 -43.84
CA ASN A 183 19.22 11.62 -45.15
C ASN A 183 20.66 11.24 -45.54
N TRP A 184 21.34 10.48 -44.69
CA TRP A 184 22.75 10.09 -44.84
C TRP A 184 23.04 9.42 -46.17
N GLN A 185 22.10 8.64 -46.74
CA GLN A 185 22.24 8.00 -48.05
C GLN A 185 22.40 8.95 -49.23
N GLN A 186 22.13 10.24 -49.03
CA GLN A 186 22.34 11.27 -50.08
C GLN A 186 23.74 11.89 -50.01
N LEU A 187 24.57 11.47 -49.09
CA LEU A 187 25.86 12.05 -48.78
C LEU A 187 26.97 10.99 -48.90
N LYS A 188 28.14 11.45 -49.31
CA LYS A 188 29.37 10.66 -49.42
C LYS A 188 30.34 11.16 -48.34
N VAL A 189 30.87 10.25 -47.57
CA VAL A 189 31.90 10.57 -46.57
C VAL A 189 33.22 10.80 -47.31
N LEU A 190 33.81 11.98 -47.02
CA LEU A 190 35.13 12.35 -47.53
C LEU A 190 36.21 12.14 -46.47
N GLU A 191 35.84 12.36 -45.21
CA GLU A 191 36.72 12.24 -44.05
C GLU A 191 35.90 11.81 -42.86
N GLU A 192 36.50 10.93 -42.03
CA GLU A 192 35.93 10.49 -40.77
C GLU A 192 37.05 10.51 -39.72
N THR A 193 36.83 11.24 -38.63
CA THR A 193 37.80 11.39 -37.56
C THR A 193 37.12 11.09 -36.22
N PRO A 194 37.30 9.88 -35.65
CA PRO A 194 36.79 9.55 -34.36
C PRO A 194 37.56 10.20 -33.22
N ASN A 195 36.89 10.60 -32.17
CA ASN A 195 37.44 11.04 -30.89
C ASN A 195 36.97 10.06 -29.80
N GLU A 196 37.92 9.35 -29.25
CA GLU A 196 37.68 8.38 -28.18
C GLU A 196 38.33 8.85 -26.87
N ARG A 197 37.60 8.63 -25.78
CA ARG A 197 38.09 8.86 -24.44
C ARG A 197 37.80 7.64 -23.56
N ASP A 198 38.80 7.16 -22.85
CA ASP A 198 38.70 6.00 -21.97
C ASP A 198 38.13 4.73 -22.67
N GLY A 199 38.44 4.57 -23.96
CA GLY A 199 37.95 3.44 -24.76
C GLY A 199 36.51 3.53 -25.21
N ARG A 200 35.90 4.70 -25.11
CA ARG A 200 34.58 5.01 -25.58
C ARG A 200 34.62 6.08 -26.66
N LEU A 201 33.82 5.88 -27.67
CA LEU A 201 33.65 6.88 -28.71
C LEU A 201 32.80 8.02 -28.14
N GLU A 202 33.36 9.23 -28.03
CA GLU A 202 32.65 10.42 -27.57
C GLU A 202 32.06 11.23 -28.72
N GLN A 203 32.81 11.26 -29.83
CA GLN A 203 32.41 12.04 -30.98
C GLN A 203 33.06 11.50 -32.26
N ILE A 204 32.37 11.61 -33.40
CA ILE A 204 32.97 11.45 -34.72
C ILE A 204 32.76 12.73 -35.52
N PHE A 205 33.82 13.27 -36.07
CA PHE A 205 33.74 14.30 -37.10
C PHE A 205 33.64 13.64 -38.48
N PHE A 206 32.65 14.09 -39.26
CA PHE A 206 32.49 13.70 -40.65
C PHE A 206 32.55 14.92 -41.56
N ARG A 207 33.34 14.85 -42.60
CA ARG A 207 33.31 15.75 -43.74
C ARG A 207 32.56 15.03 -44.87
N LEU A 208 31.47 15.62 -45.30
CA LEU A 208 30.53 14.99 -46.23
C LEU A 208 30.33 15.80 -47.46
N GLN A 209 30.14 15.14 -48.60
CA GLN A 209 29.77 15.78 -49.88
C GLN A 209 28.45 15.15 -50.40
N PRO A 210 27.51 15.98 -50.85
CA PRO A 210 26.31 15.44 -51.50
C PRO A 210 26.63 14.60 -52.75
N ILE A 211 25.88 13.48 -52.88
CA ILE A 211 26.01 12.67 -54.11
C ILE A 211 25.38 13.40 -55.32
N ALA A 212 26.08 13.44 -56.42
CA ALA A 212 25.63 14.12 -57.61
C ALA A 212 24.24 13.60 -58.03
N GLY A 213 23.34 14.57 -58.30
CA GLY A 213 21.95 14.31 -58.67
C GLY A 213 20.96 14.16 -57.51
N SER A 214 21.43 14.11 -56.21
CA SER A 214 20.59 14.14 -55.07
C SER A 214 19.95 15.50 -54.79
N GLN A 215 18.91 15.59 -53.99
CA GLN A 215 18.35 16.87 -53.57
C GLN A 215 19.35 17.71 -52.78
N ALA A 216 20.13 17.03 -51.91
CA ALA A 216 21.22 17.68 -51.18
C ALA A 216 22.19 18.44 -52.13
N ALA A 217 22.58 17.83 -53.25
CA ALA A 217 23.52 18.44 -54.19
C ALA A 217 23.00 19.69 -54.89
N LYS A 218 21.71 19.96 -54.86
CA LYS A 218 21.13 21.19 -55.40
C LYS A 218 21.31 22.39 -54.48
N GLN A 219 21.50 22.14 -53.19
CA GLN A 219 21.44 23.21 -52.17
C GLN A 219 22.73 23.33 -51.34
N VAL A 220 23.44 22.19 -51.16
CA VAL A 220 24.63 22.15 -50.31
C VAL A 220 25.78 21.54 -51.13
N SER A 221 26.98 22.07 -50.96
CA SER A 221 28.18 21.59 -51.58
C SER A 221 29.07 20.77 -50.67
N GLU A 222 29.04 21.02 -49.38
CA GLU A 222 29.81 20.31 -48.38
C GLU A 222 29.11 20.42 -47.01
N LEU A 223 29.28 19.40 -46.13
CA LEU A 223 28.79 19.41 -44.77
C LEU A 223 29.91 18.93 -43.83
N HIS A 224 29.99 19.58 -42.68
CA HIS A 224 30.81 19.20 -41.58
C HIS A 224 29.89 18.79 -40.40
N ILE A 225 29.90 17.51 -40.02
CA ILE A 225 29.03 16.96 -38.99
C ILE A 225 29.85 16.43 -37.83
N TRP A 226 29.48 16.80 -36.63
CA TRP A 226 29.99 16.24 -35.39
C TRP A 226 28.87 15.39 -34.77
N ARG A 227 29.04 14.07 -34.80
CA ARG A 227 28.15 13.10 -34.15
C ARG A 227 28.65 12.86 -32.72
N GLN A 228 27.87 13.27 -31.74
CA GLN A 228 28.13 13.08 -30.32
C GLN A 228 27.51 11.77 -29.84
N TYR A 229 28.17 11.09 -28.90
CA TYR A 229 27.76 9.82 -28.30
C TYR A 229 27.66 10.01 -26.79
N THR A 230 26.43 9.98 -26.25
CA THR A 230 26.18 10.02 -24.80
C THR A 230 25.85 8.63 -24.31
N TRP A 231 26.74 8.01 -23.56
CA TRP A 231 26.63 6.65 -23.07
C TRP A 231 25.76 6.60 -21.81
N LEU A 232 24.69 5.82 -21.83
CA LEU A 232 23.77 5.61 -20.71
C LEU A 232 24.28 4.46 -19.81
N LEU A 233 25.42 4.64 -19.20
CA LEU A 233 26.12 3.61 -18.43
C LEU A 233 25.34 3.14 -17.21
N GLU A 234 24.53 4.02 -16.61
CA GLU A 234 23.72 3.72 -15.43
C GLU A 234 22.58 2.74 -15.72
N GLN A 235 22.18 2.61 -16.98
CA GLN A 235 21.15 1.67 -17.41
C GLN A 235 21.70 0.27 -17.72
N ALA A 236 23.02 0.12 -17.74
CA ALA A 236 23.66 -1.14 -18.05
C ALA A 236 23.88 -1.98 -16.78
N LYS A 237 23.71 -3.29 -16.90
CA LYS A 237 23.85 -4.22 -15.78
C LYS A 237 25.32 -4.38 -15.38
N ALA A 238 25.73 -3.70 -14.31
CA ALA A 238 27.07 -3.77 -13.77
C ALA A 238 27.28 -5.09 -12.98
N GLN A 239 28.53 -5.57 -12.97
CA GLN A 239 28.99 -6.66 -12.12
C GLN A 239 29.75 -6.08 -10.93
N GLN A 240 29.55 -6.66 -9.75
CA GLN A 240 30.29 -6.26 -8.57
C GLN A 240 31.50 -7.18 -8.38
N GLU A 241 32.69 -6.59 -8.31
CA GLU A 241 33.95 -7.28 -8.01
C GLU A 241 34.56 -6.64 -6.78
N CYS A 242 34.97 -7.46 -5.80
CA CYS A 242 35.59 -6.98 -4.58
C CYS A 242 37.00 -7.53 -4.47
N ASP A 243 37.93 -6.68 -4.00
CA ASP A 243 39.29 -7.08 -3.70
C ASP A 243 39.36 -7.99 -2.46
N GLU A 244 40.45 -8.71 -2.28
CA GLU A 244 40.70 -9.44 -1.04
C GLU A 244 40.72 -8.49 0.16
N PRO A 245 40.22 -8.94 1.34
CA PRO A 245 40.19 -8.13 2.54
C PRO A 245 41.60 -7.61 2.92
N GLN A 246 41.64 -6.33 3.25
CA GLN A 246 42.82 -5.63 3.73
C GLN A 246 42.59 -5.07 5.13
N THR A 247 43.65 -4.78 5.85
CA THR A 247 43.57 -4.14 7.16
C THR A 247 44.39 -2.87 7.18
N ARG A 248 43.89 -1.85 7.88
CA ARG A 248 44.62 -0.61 8.17
C ARG A 248 44.44 -0.21 9.62
N GLN A 249 45.39 0.57 10.12
CA GLN A 249 45.31 1.18 11.45
C GLN A 249 44.86 2.63 11.32
N GLU A 250 43.83 3.02 12.07
CA GLU A 250 43.41 4.41 12.22
C GLU A 250 43.37 4.78 13.71
N GLY A 251 44.40 5.40 14.22
CA GLY A 251 44.53 5.66 15.64
C GLY A 251 44.65 4.35 16.45
N ASP A 252 43.71 4.15 17.37
CA ASP A 252 43.57 2.94 18.20
C ASP A 252 42.75 1.83 17.56
N LYS A 253 42.27 2.03 16.31
CA LYS A 253 41.37 1.12 15.61
C LYS A 253 42.09 0.33 14.52
N THR A 254 41.80 -0.97 14.46
CA THR A 254 42.19 -1.85 13.36
C THR A 254 40.94 -2.09 12.50
N ILE A 255 40.98 -1.59 11.28
CA ILE A 255 39.85 -1.69 10.34
C ILE A 255 40.19 -2.75 9.29
N SER A 256 39.37 -3.77 9.18
CA SER A 256 39.38 -4.73 8.07
C SER A 256 38.36 -4.25 7.02
N TYR A 257 38.79 -4.10 5.80
CA TYR A 257 37.97 -3.59 4.72
C TYR A 257 38.30 -4.27 3.39
N ARG A 258 37.42 -4.15 2.43
CA ARG A 258 37.68 -4.49 1.04
C ARG A 258 37.14 -3.40 0.13
N VAL A 259 37.73 -3.25 -1.03
CA VAL A 259 37.22 -2.32 -2.03
C VAL A 259 36.41 -3.09 -3.05
N CYS A 260 35.14 -2.75 -3.15
CA CYS A 260 34.24 -3.32 -4.14
C CYS A 260 34.02 -2.32 -5.27
N ARG A 261 34.12 -2.79 -6.52
CA ARG A 261 33.91 -1.98 -7.72
C ARG A 261 32.72 -2.50 -8.47
N GLN A 262 31.85 -1.60 -8.88
CA GLN A 262 30.82 -1.92 -9.86
C GLN A 262 31.42 -1.70 -11.25
N THR A 263 31.56 -2.76 -12.01
CA THR A 263 32.27 -2.74 -13.29
C THR A 263 31.33 -3.23 -14.40
N LEU A 264 31.31 -2.50 -15.50
CA LEU A 264 30.77 -3.02 -16.76
C LEU A 264 31.94 -3.72 -17.51
N PRO A 265 31.87 -5.02 -17.72
CA PRO A 265 32.96 -5.74 -18.42
C PRO A 265 33.07 -5.32 -19.90
N ALA A 266 34.21 -5.53 -20.50
CA ALA A 266 34.36 -5.43 -21.95
C ALA A 266 33.42 -6.43 -22.63
N GLY A 267 32.75 -5.99 -23.70
CA GLY A 267 31.73 -6.78 -24.38
C GLY A 267 30.30 -6.48 -23.92
N SER A 268 30.11 -5.67 -22.86
CA SER A 268 28.79 -5.24 -22.44
C SER A 268 28.12 -4.37 -23.51
N GLU A 269 26.87 -4.65 -23.82
CA GLU A 269 26.03 -3.76 -24.63
C GLU A 269 25.48 -2.63 -23.78
N VAL A 270 25.60 -1.40 -24.26
CA VAL A 270 25.16 -0.19 -23.58
C VAL A 270 24.36 0.67 -24.57
N GLN A 271 23.26 1.22 -24.12
CA GLN A 271 22.50 2.20 -24.89
C GLN A 271 23.26 3.52 -24.97
N VAL A 272 23.27 4.11 -26.15
CA VAL A 272 23.95 5.36 -26.45
C VAL A 272 22.98 6.28 -27.16
N VAL A 273 22.87 7.52 -26.68
CA VAL A 273 22.12 8.59 -27.35
C VAL A 273 23.07 9.29 -28.31
N LEU A 274 22.65 9.44 -29.55
CA LEU A 274 23.39 10.11 -30.60
C LEU A 274 22.71 11.43 -30.96
N LYS A 275 23.55 12.44 -31.21
CA LYS A 275 23.11 13.78 -31.69
C LYS A 275 24.12 14.29 -32.67
N ASP A 276 23.63 14.73 -33.84
CA ASP A 276 24.45 15.38 -34.87
C ASP A 276 24.35 16.90 -34.74
N THR A 277 25.50 17.57 -34.76
CA THR A 277 25.61 19.04 -34.90
C THR A 277 26.56 19.35 -36.05
N GLY A 278 26.50 20.54 -36.61
CA GLY A 278 27.45 20.82 -37.66
C GLY A 278 27.16 22.07 -38.50
N TYR A 279 27.84 22.13 -39.64
CA TYR A 279 27.75 23.21 -40.56
C TYR A 279 27.57 22.69 -42.01
N GLN A 280 26.85 23.44 -42.83
CA GLN A 280 26.69 23.21 -44.26
C GLN A 280 27.21 24.39 -45.06
N TYR A 281 27.79 24.10 -46.20
CA TYR A 281 28.21 25.14 -47.15
C TYR A 281 27.23 25.16 -48.35
N PRO A 282 26.37 26.21 -48.47
CA PRO A 282 25.35 26.28 -49.52
C PRO A 282 25.97 26.34 -50.90
N VAL A 283 25.27 25.75 -51.91
CA VAL A 283 25.67 25.91 -53.32
C VAL A 283 25.54 27.39 -53.73
N GLY A 284 26.63 27.98 -54.20
CA GLY A 284 26.69 29.42 -54.53
C GLY A 284 26.74 30.36 -53.31
N GLY A 285 26.83 29.84 -52.11
CA GLY A 285 27.02 30.60 -50.89
C GLY A 285 28.48 31.06 -50.71
N SER A 286 28.67 32.02 -49.82
CA SER A 286 29.99 32.59 -49.47
C SER A 286 30.45 32.25 -48.06
N GLU A 287 29.59 31.66 -47.22
CA GLU A 287 29.84 31.37 -45.82
C GLU A 287 29.20 30.02 -45.37
N TRP A 288 29.79 29.41 -44.34
CA TRP A 288 29.25 28.25 -43.65
C TRP A 288 28.01 28.66 -42.85
N GLN A 289 26.96 27.83 -42.95
CA GLN A 289 25.74 28.00 -42.17
C GLN A 289 25.65 26.88 -41.13
N THR A 290 25.23 27.22 -39.92
CA THR A 290 24.95 26.21 -38.88
C THR A 290 23.79 25.32 -39.28
N LEU A 291 23.91 24.04 -39.10
CA LEU A 291 22.80 23.12 -39.31
C LEU A 291 21.71 23.33 -38.23
N PRO A 292 20.42 23.20 -38.61
CA PRO A 292 19.36 23.15 -37.60
C PRO A 292 19.57 22.00 -36.64
N GLU A 293 19.01 22.10 -35.44
CA GLU A 293 19.06 20.99 -34.47
C GLU A 293 18.49 19.70 -35.07
N THR A 294 19.23 18.59 -34.88
CA THR A 294 18.81 17.27 -35.29
C THR A 294 18.13 16.56 -34.14
N THR A 295 17.20 15.69 -34.48
CA THR A 295 16.55 14.79 -33.51
C THR A 295 17.57 13.82 -32.93
N GLU A 296 17.56 13.61 -31.63
CA GLU A 296 18.35 12.58 -30.97
C GLU A 296 17.77 11.20 -31.29
N TRP A 297 18.64 10.20 -31.39
CA TRP A 297 18.24 8.81 -31.53
C TRP A 297 19.13 7.92 -30.66
N GLN A 298 18.70 6.67 -30.44
CA GLN A 298 19.43 5.71 -29.62
C GLN A 298 19.91 4.52 -30.42
N GLU A 299 21.09 4.03 -30.08
CA GLU A 299 21.65 2.79 -30.60
C GLU A 299 22.29 1.98 -29.48
N SER A 300 22.35 0.66 -29.64
CA SER A 300 23.14 -0.20 -28.76
C SER A 300 24.59 -0.27 -29.23
N ARG A 301 25.53 -0.07 -28.33
CA ARG A 301 26.97 -0.14 -28.59
C ARG A 301 27.66 -1.04 -27.57
N VAL A 302 28.69 -1.73 -28.04
CA VAL A 302 29.49 -2.67 -27.23
C VAL A 302 30.71 -1.93 -26.65
N LEU A 303 30.94 -2.10 -25.34
CA LEU A 303 32.14 -1.58 -24.69
C LEU A 303 33.38 -2.37 -25.10
N ASN A 304 34.41 -1.68 -25.54
CA ASN A 304 35.68 -2.31 -25.93
C ASN A 304 36.62 -2.55 -24.74
N ARG A 305 36.36 -1.90 -23.60
CA ARG A 305 37.12 -2.02 -22.34
C ARG A 305 36.17 -2.03 -21.15
N PRO A 306 36.57 -2.63 -20.02
CA PRO A 306 35.78 -2.56 -18.81
C PRO A 306 35.72 -1.11 -18.27
N ILE A 307 34.60 -0.73 -17.71
CA ILE A 307 34.39 0.60 -17.09
C ILE A 307 34.00 0.42 -15.64
N VAL A 308 34.72 1.04 -14.73
CA VAL A 308 34.37 1.11 -13.32
C VAL A 308 33.41 2.27 -13.12
N LEU A 309 32.16 1.96 -12.78
CA LEU A 309 31.09 2.94 -12.53
C LEU A 309 31.20 3.55 -11.15
N ALA A 310 31.48 2.72 -10.16
CA ALA A 310 31.63 3.13 -8.77
C ALA A 310 32.65 2.25 -8.07
N SER A 311 33.29 2.82 -7.08
CA SER A 311 34.19 2.10 -6.15
C SER A 311 33.79 2.49 -4.74
N LYS A 312 33.48 1.49 -3.92
CA LYS A 312 33.08 1.67 -2.53
C LYS A 312 33.93 0.80 -1.63
N GLU A 313 34.49 1.42 -0.61
CA GLU A 313 35.12 0.65 0.47
C GLU A 313 34.01 0.05 1.35
N GLU A 314 34.03 -1.25 1.51
CA GLU A 314 33.16 -2.00 2.42
C GLU A 314 33.99 -2.39 3.64
N GLN A 315 33.61 -1.80 4.79
CA GLN A 315 34.22 -2.17 6.06
C GLN A 315 33.65 -3.53 6.50
N LEU A 316 34.56 -4.51 6.67
CA LEU A 316 34.20 -5.88 7.05
C LEU A 316 34.22 -6.07 8.57
N ASP A 317 35.23 -5.52 9.23
CA ASP A 317 35.37 -5.53 10.68
C ASP A 317 36.10 -4.28 11.13
N CYS A 318 35.87 -3.86 12.33
CA CYS A 318 36.66 -2.81 12.98
C CYS A 318 36.79 -3.15 14.45
N ARG A 319 38.05 -3.17 14.95
CA ARG A 319 38.35 -3.45 16.34
C ARG A 319 39.25 -2.35 16.94
N ARG A 320 38.90 -1.97 18.18
CA ARG A 320 39.70 -1.06 18.99
C ARG A 320 40.91 -1.80 19.61
N ALA A 321 41.88 -1.08 20.15
CA ALA A 321 43.03 -1.66 20.79
C ALA A 321 42.72 -2.59 21.97
N ASP A 322 41.57 -2.41 22.61
CA ASP A 322 41.06 -3.27 23.67
C ASP A 322 40.29 -4.52 23.17
N GLY A 323 40.24 -4.72 21.86
CA GLY A 323 39.60 -5.87 21.21
C GLY A 323 38.09 -5.74 20.93
N ARG A 324 37.41 -4.66 21.40
CA ARG A 324 36.01 -4.40 21.12
C ARG A 324 35.79 -4.00 19.66
N ALA A 325 34.61 -4.31 19.11
CA ALA A 325 34.22 -3.78 17.81
C ALA A 325 34.13 -2.25 17.86
N CYS A 326 34.53 -1.56 16.78
CA CYS A 326 34.44 -0.08 16.73
C CYS A 326 32.99 0.42 16.73
N SER A 327 32.05 -0.43 16.31
CA SER A 327 30.61 -0.20 16.37
C SER A 327 30.03 -0.35 17.80
N GLU A 328 30.80 -0.98 18.70
CA GLU A 328 30.43 -0.89 20.10
C GLU A 328 30.62 0.57 20.53
N PRO A 329 29.54 1.29 20.86
CA PRO A 329 29.65 2.63 21.35
C PRO A 329 30.56 2.61 22.59
N ASP A 330 31.26 3.70 22.85
CA ASP A 330 31.85 3.92 24.18
C ASP A 330 30.70 3.71 25.15
N LEU A 331 30.75 2.61 25.92
CA LEU A 331 29.73 2.33 26.89
C LEU A 331 29.60 3.60 27.73
N PRO A 332 28.42 4.23 27.75
CA PRO A 332 28.23 5.36 28.65
C PRO A 332 28.60 4.86 30.02
N GLY A 333 29.44 5.61 30.72
CA GLY A 333 29.95 5.20 32.03
C GLY A 333 28.86 4.45 32.81
N THR A 334 29.08 3.18 33.03
CA THR A 334 28.19 2.33 33.81
C THR A 334 28.61 2.32 35.29
N GLU A 335 29.59 3.13 35.66
CA GLU A 335 30.14 3.20 37.02
C GLU A 335 29.11 3.63 38.05
N LEU A 336 28.06 4.31 37.60
CA LEU A 336 26.95 4.74 38.46
C LEU A 336 25.84 3.67 38.59
N LEU A 337 25.90 2.60 37.83
CA LEU A 337 24.89 1.55 37.77
C LEU A 337 25.32 0.33 38.59
N ASP A 338 24.36 -0.39 39.14
CA ASP A 338 24.63 -1.72 39.67
C ASP A 338 24.91 -2.73 38.51
N ALA A 339 25.43 -3.90 38.86
CA ALA A 339 25.87 -4.88 37.89
C ALA A 339 24.77 -5.33 36.93
N GLU A 340 23.51 -5.44 37.39
CA GLU A 340 22.39 -5.86 36.55
C GLU A 340 21.92 -4.72 35.65
N ALA A 341 21.79 -3.51 36.14
CA ALA A 341 21.45 -2.33 35.34
C ALA A 341 22.54 -2.04 34.29
N ALA A 342 23.82 -2.17 34.67
CA ALA A 342 24.94 -2.04 33.75
C ALA A 342 24.90 -3.08 32.64
N LYS A 343 24.51 -4.33 32.98
CA LYS A 343 24.34 -5.39 31.98
C LYS A 343 23.20 -5.10 31.00
N ILE A 344 22.05 -4.60 31.47
CA ILE A 344 20.94 -4.19 30.59
C ILE A 344 21.39 -3.12 29.60
N VAL A 345 22.07 -2.09 30.07
CA VAL A 345 22.64 -1.02 29.24
C VAL A 345 23.65 -1.58 28.22
N GLN A 346 24.48 -2.52 28.67
CA GLN A 346 25.47 -3.17 27.79
C GLN A 346 24.83 -4.03 26.72
N ASP A 347 23.83 -4.85 27.09
CA ASP A 347 23.10 -5.72 26.18
C ASP A 347 22.31 -4.88 25.11
N ALA A 348 21.77 -3.73 25.50
CA ALA A 348 21.09 -2.79 24.61
C ALA A 348 22.04 -1.96 23.73
N SER A 349 23.28 -1.75 24.18
CA SER A 349 24.26 -0.94 23.45
C SER A 349 24.77 -1.65 22.20
N GLY A 350 24.69 -0.99 21.05
CA GLY A 350 25.28 -1.49 19.81
C GLY A 350 24.47 -2.55 19.07
N GLN A 351 23.30 -2.92 19.56
CA GLN A 351 22.40 -3.85 18.84
C GLN A 351 21.20 -3.08 18.27
N PRO A 352 20.68 -3.48 17.07
CA PRO A 352 19.40 -2.98 16.59
C PRO A 352 18.29 -3.31 17.57
N ALA A 353 17.41 -2.36 17.84
CA ALA A 353 16.30 -2.51 18.80
C ALA A 353 15.52 -3.84 18.69
N PRO A 354 15.17 -4.35 17.49
CA PRO A 354 14.47 -5.64 17.39
C PRO A 354 15.23 -6.83 17.96
N VAL A 355 16.58 -6.85 17.87
CA VAL A 355 17.40 -8.02 18.24
C VAL A 355 17.50 -8.22 19.75
N TRP A 356 17.60 -7.14 20.53
CA TRP A 356 17.67 -7.25 21.98
C TRP A 356 16.29 -7.27 22.65
N GLN A 357 15.28 -6.69 21.98
CA GLN A 357 13.90 -6.66 22.47
C GLN A 357 13.23 -8.04 22.48
N GLU A 358 13.54 -8.91 21.53
CA GLU A 358 12.98 -10.27 21.45
C GLU A 358 13.38 -11.18 22.62
N ASN A 359 14.45 -10.86 23.34
CA ASN A 359 14.98 -11.67 24.42
C ASN A 359 14.46 -11.30 25.82
N TYR A 360 13.56 -10.30 25.93
CA TYR A 360 13.06 -9.85 27.21
C TYR A 360 11.67 -10.44 27.54
N GLY A 361 11.69 -11.53 28.31
CA GLY A 361 10.51 -11.98 29.04
C GLY A 361 10.22 -11.06 30.25
N HIS A 362 9.05 -11.24 30.85
CA HIS A 362 8.72 -10.59 32.13
C HIS A 362 9.75 -10.95 33.21
N ASP A 363 10.39 -9.95 33.82
CA ASP A 363 11.45 -10.13 34.84
C ASP A 363 11.49 -8.96 35.84
N ASP A 364 10.85 -9.19 36.99
CA ASP A 364 10.80 -8.22 38.08
C ASP A 364 12.20 -7.83 38.60
N THR A 365 13.17 -8.75 38.53
CA THR A 365 14.55 -8.45 38.99
C THR A 365 15.19 -7.40 38.11
N LYS A 366 14.98 -7.49 36.80
CA LYS A 366 15.48 -6.51 35.83
C LYS A 366 14.75 -5.19 35.95
N LEU A 367 13.42 -5.18 36.15
CA LEU A 367 12.68 -3.94 36.39
C LEU A 367 13.16 -3.22 37.66
N LEU A 368 13.43 -3.96 38.73
CA LEU A 368 14.04 -3.40 39.94
C LEU A 368 15.45 -2.84 39.70
N ALA A 369 16.26 -3.52 38.87
CA ALA A 369 17.59 -3.03 38.49
C ALA A 369 17.50 -1.75 37.66
N VAL A 370 16.56 -1.69 36.68
CA VAL A 370 16.30 -0.48 35.90
C VAL A 370 15.89 0.67 36.82
N SER A 371 14.97 0.43 37.72
CA SER A 371 14.49 1.46 38.65
C SER A 371 15.65 2.01 39.52
N ARG A 372 16.50 1.12 40.06
CA ARG A 372 17.71 1.53 40.80
C ARG A 372 18.71 2.27 39.92
N GLY A 373 18.88 1.83 38.65
CA GLY A 373 19.75 2.52 37.68
C GLY A 373 19.30 3.94 37.42
N ILE A 374 18.00 4.15 37.14
CA ILE A 374 17.40 5.49 36.99
C ILE A 374 17.66 6.33 38.25
N GLN A 375 17.34 5.82 39.44
CA GLN A 375 17.53 6.54 40.69
C GLN A 375 19.02 6.88 40.95
N SER A 376 19.95 5.99 40.60
CA SER A 376 21.39 6.24 40.75
C SER A 376 21.88 7.39 39.84
N LEU A 377 21.41 7.41 38.59
CA LEU A 377 21.71 8.51 37.65
C LEU A 377 21.13 9.84 38.13
N LEU A 378 19.92 9.84 38.66
CA LEU A 378 19.28 11.02 39.24
C LEU A 378 20.05 11.53 40.48
N ALA A 379 20.45 10.63 41.40
CA ALA A 379 21.25 10.96 42.55
C ALA A 379 22.61 11.56 42.17
N ALA A 380 23.15 11.15 41.03
CA ALA A 380 24.38 11.74 40.49
C ALA A 380 24.16 13.04 39.68
N ASN A 381 22.91 13.55 39.61
CA ASN A 381 22.52 14.71 38.80
C ASN A 381 22.80 14.52 37.30
N GLN A 382 22.56 13.33 36.77
CA GLN A 382 22.80 12.99 35.34
C GLN A 382 21.51 12.44 34.67
N PRO A 383 20.38 13.16 34.65
CA PRO A 383 19.12 12.67 34.07
C PRO A 383 19.21 12.45 32.54
N ALA A 384 20.05 13.22 31.84
CA ALA A 384 20.31 13.10 30.40
C ALA A 384 21.48 12.16 30.06
N HIS A 385 21.96 11.35 31.01
CA HIS A 385 23.02 10.38 30.77
C HIS A 385 22.59 9.38 29.69
N PRO A 386 23.44 9.00 28.72
CA PRO A 386 23.07 8.09 27.64
C PRO A 386 22.49 6.75 28.09
N ALA A 387 22.94 6.23 29.26
CA ALA A 387 22.35 5.02 29.84
C ALA A 387 20.88 5.18 30.26
N MET A 388 20.43 6.41 30.59
CA MET A 388 19.04 6.68 30.99
C MET A 388 18.07 6.27 29.88
N LYS A 389 18.33 6.68 28.63
CA LYS A 389 17.52 6.30 27.49
C LYS A 389 17.43 4.78 27.33
N LEU A 390 18.54 4.06 27.45
CA LEU A 390 18.58 2.60 27.29
C LEU A 390 17.81 1.87 28.40
N LEU A 391 17.86 2.37 29.63
CA LEU A 391 17.05 1.85 30.74
C LEU A 391 15.55 2.04 30.48
N LEU A 392 15.15 3.22 29.98
CA LEU A 392 13.76 3.51 29.63
C LEU A 392 13.29 2.69 28.41
N GLU A 393 14.15 2.49 27.41
CA GLU A 393 13.86 1.61 26.28
C GLU A 393 13.69 0.14 26.72
N TYR A 394 14.39 -0.31 27.76
CA TYR A 394 14.12 -1.61 28.37
C TYR A 394 12.67 -1.70 28.89
N VAL A 395 12.20 -0.67 29.59
CA VAL A 395 10.83 -0.62 30.10
C VAL A 395 9.82 -0.72 28.95
N ARG A 396 10.06 0.01 27.87
CA ARG A 396 9.25 -0.07 26.64
C ARG A 396 9.21 -1.50 26.10
N ALA A 397 10.36 -2.12 25.90
CA ALA A 397 10.48 -3.47 25.37
C ALA A 397 9.80 -4.50 26.26
N HIS A 398 10.01 -4.40 27.58
CA HIS A 398 9.36 -5.24 28.59
C HIS A 398 7.83 -5.21 28.44
N ASN A 399 7.25 -4.03 28.29
CA ASN A 399 5.80 -3.89 28.16
C ASN A 399 5.29 -4.38 26.79
N TYR A 400 5.98 -4.03 25.71
CA TYR A 400 5.58 -4.41 24.35
C TYR A 400 5.58 -5.93 24.16
N HIS A 401 6.63 -6.63 24.58
CA HIS A 401 6.75 -8.07 24.40
C HIS A 401 5.94 -8.88 25.43
N ASN A 402 5.44 -8.26 26.49
CA ASN A 402 4.54 -8.88 27.46
C ASN A 402 3.07 -8.48 27.26
N TYR A 403 2.78 -7.61 26.31
CA TYR A 403 1.43 -7.21 25.96
C TYR A 403 0.61 -8.45 25.54
N GLY A 404 -0.56 -8.62 26.14
CA GLY A 404 -1.42 -9.80 25.90
C GLY A 404 -1.06 -11.06 26.70
N LYS A 405 0.12 -11.18 27.28
CA LYS A 405 0.48 -12.32 28.15
C LYS A 405 -0.04 -12.23 29.58
N HIS A 406 -0.71 -11.13 29.91
CA HIS A 406 -1.38 -10.84 31.18
C HIS A 406 -0.55 -11.14 32.44
N LYS A 407 0.77 -11.06 32.35
CA LYS A 407 1.62 -11.06 33.52
C LYS A 407 1.73 -9.63 34.03
N GLU A 408 1.12 -9.37 35.14
CA GLU A 408 1.31 -8.13 35.89
C GLU A 408 2.70 -8.14 36.54
N ASP A 409 3.34 -6.98 36.53
CA ASP A 409 4.59 -6.79 37.28
C ASP A 409 4.37 -7.02 38.78
N GLY A 410 5.34 -7.60 39.42
CA GLY A 410 5.27 -7.77 40.88
C GLY A 410 5.12 -6.41 41.58
N PRO A 411 4.30 -6.32 42.64
CA PRO A 411 3.99 -5.01 43.26
C PRO A 411 5.20 -4.18 43.65
N ALA A 412 6.29 -4.83 44.09
CA ALA A 412 7.52 -4.14 44.51
C ALA A 412 8.28 -3.56 43.28
N ALA A 413 8.28 -4.28 42.15
CA ALA A 413 8.92 -3.82 40.92
C ALA A 413 8.13 -2.67 40.30
N ALA A 414 6.81 -2.81 40.23
CA ALA A 414 5.90 -1.80 39.71
C ALA A 414 6.00 -0.49 40.54
N GLU A 415 6.02 -0.59 41.87
CA GLU A 415 6.15 0.58 42.76
C GLU A 415 7.50 1.28 42.58
N ALA A 416 8.61 0.52 42.56
CA ALA A 416 9.94 1.08 42.39
C ALA A 416 10.11 1.76 41.02
N LEU A 417 9.52 1.17 39.95
CA LEU A 417 9.55 1.76 38.64
C LEU A 417 8.72 3.04 38.57
N ALA A 418 7.50 3.04 39.10
CA ALA A 418 6.65 4.22 39.12
C ALA A 418 7.29 5.39 39.91
N GLU A 419 7.95 5.09 41.05
CA GLU A 419 8.72 6.06 41.82
C GLU A 419 9.89 6.64 40.98
N ALA A 420 10.65 5.77 40.30
CA ALA A 420 11.79 6.19 39.49
C ALA A 420 11.35 7.06 38.28
N LEU A 421 10.26 6.69 37.59
CA LEU A 421 9.71 7.46 36.47
C LEU A 421 9.19 8.83 36.90
N THR A 422 8.50 8.90 38.05
CA THR A 422 8.04 10.16 38.64
C THR A 422 9.22 11.04 39.06
N ALA A 423 10.23 10.48 39.70
CA ALA A 423 11.42 11.23 40.11
C ALA A 423 12.21 11.77 38.90
N LEU A 424 12.24 11.04 37.81
CA LEU A 424 12.88 11.48 36.55
C LEU A 424 12.13 12.66 35.92
N GLY A 425 10.81 12.58 35.77
CA GLY A 425 9.99 13.64 35.18
C GLY A 425 10.08 14.96 35.93
N ALA A 426 10.21 14.88 37.26
CA ALA A 426 10.35 16.03 38.16
C ALA A 426 11.79 16.58 38.26
N HIS A 427 12.78 15.95 37.62
CA HIS A 427 14.19 16.31 37.86
C HIS A 427 14.55 17.64 37.21
N PRO A 428 15.08 18.66 37.96
CA PRO A 428 15.30 20.01 37.43
C PRO A 428 16.24 20.10 36.23
N LEU A 429 17.18 19.18 36.12
CA LEU A 429 18.14 19.15 35.01
C LEU A 429 17.57 18.57 33.70
N LEU A 430 16.30 18.11 33.69
CA LEU A 430 15.56 17.88 32.44
C LEU A 430 15.04 19.20 31.81
N PHE A 431 15.19 20.32 32.52
CA PHE A 431 14.78 21.66 32.09
C PHE A 431 15.96 22.62 32.12
N PRO A 432 17.04 22.33 31.37
CA PRO A 432 18.25 23.18 31.34
C PRO A 432 17.97 24.56 30.73
N GLU A 433 18.90 25.52 30.89
CA GLU A 433 18.77 26.86 30.30
C GLU A 433 18.82 26.81 28.75
N GLN A 434 19.44 25.77 28.16
CA GLN A 434 19.50 25.54 26.73
C GLN A 434 18.98 24.13 26.41
N ALA A 435 18.10 24.03 25.46
CA ALA A 435 17.55 22.75 25.02
C ALA A 435 18.62 21.92 24.28
N SER A 436 18.68 20.59 24.55
CA SER A 436 19.56 19.67 23.86
C SER A 436 18.84 18.42 23.39
N ASP A 437 19.35 17.79 22.32
CA ASP A 437 18.82 16.54 21.78
C ASP A 437 18.84 15.39 22.80
N GLU A 438 19.80 15.36 23.70
CA GLU A 438 19.90 14.34 24.76
C GLU A 438 18.70 14.44 25.72
N VAL A 439 18.30 15.64 26.11
CA VAL A 439 17.13 15.87 26.95
C VAL A 439 15.85 15.48 26.17
N GLY A 440 15.74 15.88 24.91
CA GLY A 440 14.62 15.49 24.04
C GLY A 440 14.48 13.97 23.90
N ALA A 441 15.60 13.28 23.74
CA ALA A 441 15.63 11.82 23.66
C ALA A 441 15.18 11.13 24.96
N VAL A 442 15.56 11.69 26.13
CA VAL A 442 15.12 11.16 27.43
C VAL A 442 13.63 11.43 27.65
N MET A 443 13.12 12.62 27.28
CA MET A 443 11.69 12.91 27.36
C MET A 443 10.85 11.95 26.52
N GLY A 444 11.24 11.67 25.29
CA GLY A 444 10.57 10.70 24.44
C GLY A 444 10.58 9.29 25.04
N ALA A 445 11.75 8.81 25.46
CA ALA A 445 11.88 7.50 26.08
C ALA A 445 11.08 7.39 27.41
N TRP A 446 11.01 8.45 28.21
CA TRP A 446 10.20 8.53 29.42
C TRP A 446 8.70 8.40 29.11
N SER A 447 8.23 9.11 28.09
CA SER A 447 6.82 9.07 27.67
C SER A 447 6.42 7.68 27.19
N ILE A 448 7.25 7.01 26.40
CA ILE A 448 7.03 5.63 25.93
C ILE A 448 7.06 4.63 27.10
N ALA A 449 7.96 4.82 28.06
CA ALA A 449 8.01 3.97 29.25
C ALA A 449 6.72 4.10 30.09
N LEU A 450 6.22 5.33 30.27
CA LEU A 450 4.93 5.57 30.95
C LEU A 450 3.76 4.95 30.18
N HIS A 451 3.73 5.11 28.86
CA HIS A 451 2.75 4.50 27.98
C HIS A 451 2.68 2.98 28.22
N GLY A 452 3.82 2.29 28.24
CA GLY A 452 3.84 0.86 28.53
C GLY A 452 3.37 0.49 29.93
N GLN A 453 3.51 1.38 30.91
CA GLN A 453 3.17 1.16 32.33
C GLN A 453 1.81 1.75 32.77
N PHE A 454 1.01 2.29 31.84
CA PHE A 454 -0.23 2.96 32.21
C PHE A 454 -1.29 2.04 32.89
N LYS A 455 -1.23 0.72 32.65
CA LYS A 455 -2.07 -0.27 33.35
C LYS A 455 -1.59 -0.59 34.79
N SER A 456 -0.37 -0.20 35.13
CA SER A 456 0.19 -0.44 36.44
C SER A 456 -0.54 0.41 37.51
N PRO A 457 -1.14 -0.19 38.56
CA PRO A 457 -1.77 0.56 39.66
C PRO A 457 -0.83 1.57 40.33
N ALA A 458 0.47 1.28 40.37
CA ALA A 458 1.48 2.17 40.90
C ALA A 458 1.64 3.44 40.08
N VAL A 459 1.63 3.35 38.74
CA VAL A 459 1.65 4.50 37.84
C VAL A 459 0.33 5.26 37.89
N GLN A 460 -0.80 4.55 37.89
CA GLN A 460 -2.13 5.15 37.98
C GLN A 460 -2.29 5.99 39.23
N SER A 461 -1.78 5.53 40.38
CA SER A 461 -1.84 6.28 41.66
C SER A 461 -1.03 7.59 41.64
N ARG A 462 -0.11 7.76 40.67
CA ARG A 462 0.77 8.93 40.51
C ARG A 462 0.39 9.79 39.30
N PHE A 463 -0.67 9.44 38.63
CA PHE A 463 -0.99 10.07 37.33
C PHE A 463 -1.15 11.59 37.44
N GLY A 464 -1.77 12.09 38.52
CA GLY A 464 -1.90 13.53 38.71
C GLY A 464 -0.54 14.25 38.81
N THR A 465 0.47 13.62 39.44
CA THR A 465 1.83 14.16 39.51
C THR A 465 2.48 14.11 38.13
N LEU A 466 2.39 12.98 37.45
CA LEU A 466 2.95 12.77 36.09
C LEU A 466 2.34 13.74 35.07
N LEU A 467 1.05 14.05 35.16
CA LEU A 467 0.38 15.03 34.30
C LEU A 467 0.89 16.47 34.60
N GLY A 468 1.25 16.76 35.82
CA GLY A 468 1.92 18.03 36.21
C GLY A 468 3.31 18.14 35.59
N GLU A 469 4.11 17.06 35.60
CA GLU A 469 5.42 17.00 34.95
C GLU A 469 5.30 17.12 33.44
N PHE A 470 4.31 16.47 32.84
CA PHE A 470 3.96 16.60 31.42
C PHE A 470 3.69 18.06 31.05
N ASN A 471 2.88 18.76 31.81
CA ASN A 471 2.61 20.19 31.61
C ASN A 471 3.90 21.04 31.68
N GLN A 472 4.83 20.68 32.55
CA GLN A 472 6.14 21.37 32.63
C GLN A 472 6.98 21.13 31.39
N MET A 473 6.97 19.89 30.83
CA MET A 473 7.68 19.57 29.61
C MET A 473 7.12 20.33 28.40
N LEU A 474 5.81 20.44 28.27
CA LEU A 474 5.17 21.25 27.24
C LEU A 474 5.54 22.74 27.36
N ALA A 475 5.47 23.27 28.61
CA ALA A 475 5.84 24.64 28.89
C ALA A 475 7.32 24.96 28.61
N TYR A 476 8.20 24.01 28.90
CA TYR A 476 9.62 24.12 28.56
C TYR A 476 9.81 24.15 27.06
N SER A 477 9.24 23.18 26.33
CA SER A 477 9.33 23.07 24.87
C SER A 477 8.85 24.33 24.17
N THR A 478 7.74 24.91 24.65
CA THR A 478 7.22 26.17 24.11
C THR A 478 8.17 27.35 24.31
N ARG A 479 8.77 27.47 25.51
CA ARG A 479 9.72 28.57 25.79
C ARG A 479 11.02 28.48 24.99
N HIS A 480 11.43 27.26 24.63
CA HIS A 480 12.66 26.98 23.88
C HIS A 480 12.38 26.60 22.43
N ALA A 481 11.21 26.99 21.87
CA ALA A 481 10.80 26.57 20.55
C ALA A 481 11.83 26.84 19.45
N SER A 482 12.47 28.03 19.47
CA SER A 482 13.51 28.39 18.48
C SER A 482 14.81 27.57 18.62
N GLU A 483 15.14 27.10 19.82
CA GLU A 483 16.31 26.24 20.05
C GLU A 483 16.01 24.80 19.64
N ILE A 484 14.77 24.35 19.89
CA ILE A 484 14.29 22.99 19.62
C ILE A 484 14.05 22.79 18.12
N ASN A 485 13.63 23.84 17.42
CA ASN A 485 13.30 23.75 16.00
C ASN A 485 14.47 23.21 15.18
N GLY A 486 14.24 22.06 14.53
CA GLY A 486 15.27 21.33 13.79
C GLY A 486 16.05 20.27 14.58
N GLN A 487 15.85 20.13 15.89
CA GLN A 487 16.43 19.05 16.69
C GLN A 487 15.59 17.78 16.61
N HIS A 488 16.15 16.72 16.02
CA HIS A 488 15.41 15.50 15.68
C HIS A 488 14.86 14.75 16.90
N ALA A 489 15.64 14.64 17.97
CA ALA A 489 15.22 13.93 19.18
C ALA A 489 14.03 14.63 19.88
N TRP A 490 13.99 15.96 19.82
CA TRP A 490 12.87 16.74 20.34
C TRP A 490 11.58 16.50 19.55
N ALA A 491 11.66 16.38 18.21
CA ALA A 491 10.48 16.08 17.39
C ALA A 491 9.83 14.76 17.83
N THR A 492 10.67 13.72 17.93
CA THR A 492 10.22 12.41 18.37
C THR A 492 9.73 12.47 19.83
N GLY A 493 10.45 13.17 20.70
CA GLY A 493 10.10 13.33 22.10
C GLY A 493 8.74 14.02 22.31
N LEU A 494 8.45 15.08 21.58
CA LEU A 494 7.16 15.77 21.65
C LEU A 494 6.01 14.90 21.10
N PHE A 495 6.26 14.16 20.03
CA PHE A 495 5.30 13.19 19.50
C PHE A 495 4.97 12.13 20.56
N ASP A 496 5.99 11.50 21.14
CA ASP A 496 5.80 10.46 22.14
C ASP A 496 5.08 11.00 23.40
N LEU A 497 5.37 12.24 23.76
CA LEU A 497 4.73 12.93 24.88
C LEU A 497 3.23 13.14 24.61
N LEU A 498 2.85 13.65 23.43
CA LEU A 498 1.45 13.86 23.05
C LEU A 498 0.71 12.52 22.87
N ASN A 499 1.40 11.50 22.36
CA ASN A 499 0.87 10.16 22.19
C ASN A 499 0.59 9.45 23.53
N PHE A 500 1.40 9.67 24.56
CA PHE A 500 1.08 9.20 25.91
C PHE A 500 -0.25 9.78 26.41
N LEU A 501 -0.53 11.04 26.11
CA LEU A 501 -1.80 11.68 26.46
C LEU A 501 -3.00 11.03 25.78
N ASP A 502 -2.83 10.64 24.52
CA ASP A 502 -3.80 9.89 23.75
C ASP A 502 -4.14 8.57 24.47
N PHE A 503 -3.13 7.82 24.81
CA PHE A 503 -3.27 6.55 25.53
C PHE A 503 -3.95 6.70 26.89
N ALA A 504 -3.53 7.67 27.68
CA ALA A 504 -4.11 7.92 29.00
C ALA A 504 -5.60 8.28 28.90
N SER A 505 -6.02 8.93 27.82
CA SER A 505 -7.42 9.31 27.60
C SER A 505 -8.32 8.13 27.21
N ASP A 506 -7.78 7.10 26.56
CA ASP A 506 -8.53 5.88 26.24
C ASP A 506 -8.86 5.04 27.50
N TYR A 507 -8.10 5.25 28.58
CA TYR A 507 -8.31 4.63 29.89
C TYR A 507 -8.75 5.67 30.93
N SER A 508 -9.69 6.55 30.52
CA SER A 508 -10.06 7.74 31.28
C SER A 508 -10.64 7.48 32.68
N ASP A 509 -11.26 6.33 32.93
CA ASP A 509 -11.91 6.08 34.23
C ASP A 509 -10.97 6.19 35.43
N PRO A 510 -9.76 5.58 35.46
CA PRO A 510 -8.83 5.77 36.57
C PRO A 510 -8.29 7.20 36.68
N PHE A 511 -8.21 7.94 35.58
CA PHE A 511 -7.56 9.23 35.47
C PHE A 511 -8.52 10.42 35.43
N ALA A 512 -9.82 10.17 35.41
CA ALA A 512 -10.86 11.19 35.23
C ALA A 512 -10.73 12.40 36.18
N ASN A 513 -10.42 12.14 37.43
CA ASN A 513 -10.26 13.20 38.43
C ASN A 513 -8.99 14.04 38.20
N ASP A 514 -7.89 13.41 37.79
CA ASP A 514 -6.62 14.09 37.54
C ASP A 514 -6.74 14.99 36.30
N PHE A 515 -7.34 14.50 35.23
CA PHE A 515 -7.68 15.32 34.07
C PHE A 515 -8.59 16.49 34.46
N ARG A 516 -9.64 16.24 35.26
CA ARG A 516 -10.57 17.31 35.68
C ARG A 516 -9.87 18.42 36.48
N GLN A 517 -8.84 18.09 37.24
CA GLN A 517 -8.10 19.07 38.04
C GLN A 517 -7.06 19.85 37.21
N GLN A 518 -6.46 19.22 36.20
CA GLN A 518 -5.31 19.76 35.48
C GLN A 518 -5.57 20.12 34.03
N ASP A 519 -6.71 19.77 33.46
CA ASP A 519 -7.02 20.00 32.05
C ASP A 519 -6.98 21.47 31.62
N GLY A 520 -7.25 22.40 32.52
CA GLY A 520 -7.13 23.82 32.26
C GLY A 520 -5.69 24.27 31.99
N GLU A 521 -4.74 23.76 32.78
CA GLU A 521 -3.32 24.02 32.53
C GLU A 521 -2.83 23.27 31.30
N LEU A 522 -3.24 22.02 31.09
CA LEU A 522 -2.91 21.23 29.94
C LEU A 522 -3.36 21.91 28.62
N ARG A 523 -4.61 22.37 28.56
CA ARG A 523 -5.13 23.11 27.39
C ARG A 523 -4.34 24.39 27.13
N LYS A 524 -3.95 25.09 28.17
CA LYS A 524 -3.11 26.29 28.06
C LYS A 524 -1.74 25.97 27.49
N GLN A 525 -1.10 24.90 27.95
CA GLN A 525 0.22 24.49 27.41
C GLN A 525 0.13 23.96 25.97
N LEU A 526 -0.90 23.17 25.66
CA LEU A 526 -1.17 22.72 24.27
C LEU A 526 -1.42 23.91 23.35
N HIS A 527 -2.20 24.90 23.80
CA HIS A 527 -2.43 26.12 23.03
C HIS A 527 -1.12 26.90 22.80
N ALA A 528 -0.31 27.08 23.82
CA ALA A 528 0.97 27.77 23.70
C ALA A 528 1.94 27.03 22.75
N LEU A 529 1.98 25.72 22.80
CA LEU A 529 2.76 24.89 21.89
C LEU A 529 2.27 25.03 20.45
N GLY A 530 0.97 24.94 20.23
CA GLY A 530 0.35 25.11 18.92
C GLY A 530 0.51 26.53 18.34
N MET A 531 0.65 27.57 19.18
CA MET A 531 0.95 28.96 18.74
C MET A 531 2.43 29.21 18.47
N SER A 532 3.30 28.27 18.84
CA SER A 532 4.74 28.40 18.61
C SER A 532 5.12 28.07 17.17
N GLU A 533 6.34 28.43 16.80
CA GLU A 533 6.90 28.11 15.48
C GLU A 533 7.05 26.58 15.24
N LEU A 534 7.04 25.76 16.30
CA LEU A 534 7.07 24.32 16.20
C LEU A 534 5.79 23.74 15.59
N ALA A 535 4.68 24.47 15.62
CA ALA A 535 3.40 24.00 15.08
C ALA A 535 3.45 23.65 13.59
N LEU A 536 4.26 24.37 12.80
CA LEU A 536 4.46 24.13 11.37
C LEU A 536 5.67 23.21 11.09
N TRP A 537 6.16 22.53 12.10
CA TRP A 537 7.28 21.62 11.93
C TRP A 537 6.90 20.36 11.14
N LYS A 538 7.75 19.99 10.18
CA LYS A 538 7.58 18.79 9.39
C LYS A 538 7.94 17.56 10.19
N GLY A 539 7.12 16.53 10.08
CA GLY A 539 7.40 15.23 10.67
C GLY A 539 8.65 14.57 10.08
N ARG A 540 9.03 13.45 10.68
CA ARG A 540 10.18 12.64 10.26
C ARG A 540 10.11 12.23 8.78
N ASP A 541 8.90 11.95 8.29
CA ASP A 541 8.62 11.52 6.92
C ASP A 541 8.26 12.69 5.98
N GLY A 542 8.55 13.93 6.43
CA GLY A 542 8.22 15.15 5.70
C GLY A 542 6.74 15.55 5.76
N ALA A 543 5.94 14.89 6.62
CA ALA A 543 4.54 15.21 6.81
C ALA A 543 4.37 16.63 7.35
N ASP A 544 3.64 17.44 6.62
CA ASP A 544 3.31 18.81 7.00
C ASP A 544 2.33 18.81 8.18
N LEU A 545 2.36 19.88 8.98
CA LEU A 545 1.50 20.06 10.17
C LEU A 545 1.59 18.96 11.23
N PHE A 546 2.66 18.17 11.24
CA PHE A 546 2.83 17.02 12.14
C PHE A 546 2.54 17.36 13.62
N LEU A 547 3.17 18.39 14.17
CA LEU A 547 2.97 18.75 15.56
C LEU A 547 1.59 19.38 15.80
N LEU A 548 1.13 20.24 14.89
CA LEU A 548 -0.18 20.86 15.03
C LEU A 548 -1.30 19.83 14.99
N ASN A 549 -1.21 18.83 14.11
CA ASN A 549 -2.19 17.74 14.07
C ASN A 549 -2.21 16.95 15.39
N ASN A 550 -1.05 16.68 16.00
CA ASN A 550 -0.98 16.02 17.31
C ASN A 550 -1.56 16.89 18.44
N VAL A 551 -1.43 18.21 18.36
CA VAL A 551 -2.09 19.13 19.31
C VAL A 551 -3.61 19.10 19.14
N LEU A 552 -4.11 19.08 17.91
CA LEU A 552 -5.54 18.94 17.63
C LEU A 552 -6.07 17.60 18.09
N ASP A 553 -5.30 16.54 17.92
CA ASP A 553 -5.63 15.22 18.45
C ASP A 553 -5.75 15.24 19.98
N ALA A 554 -4.79 15.82 20.66
CA ALA A 554 -4.86 15.99 22.11
C ALA A 554 -6.14 16.74 22.55
N TYR A 555 -6.61 17.75 21.80
CA TYR A 555 -7.88 18.40 22.08
C TYR A 555 -9.08 17.48 21.89
N THR A 556 -9.10 16.66 20.86
CA THR A 556 -10.20 15.69 20.67
C THR A 556 -10.25 14.68 21.82
N ARG A 557 -9.08 14.25 22.30
CA ARG A 557 -8.98 13.34 23.45
C ARG A 557 -9.47 13.99 24.76
N LEU A 558 -9.11 15.22 24.99
CA LEU A 558 -9.65 15.99 26.13
C LEU A 558 -11.17 16.13 26.06
N TYR A 559 -11.73 16.33 24.88
CA TYR A 559 -13.18 16.35 24.70
C TYR A 559 -13.81 14.99 25.06
N ARG A 560 -13.22 13.88 24.64
CA ARG A 560 -13.68 12.53 25.01
C ARG A 560 -13.69 12.33 26.53
N VAL A 561 -12.62 12.71 27.22
CA VAL A 561 -12.56 12.65 28.69
C VAL A 561 -13.63 13.54 29.31
N ALA A 562 -13.84 14.75 28.78
CA ALA A 562 -14.85 15.68 29.27
C ALA A 562 -16.28 15.12 29.18
N ARG A 563 -16.60 14.28 28.19
CA ARG A 563 -17.90 13.59 28.09
C ARG A 563 -18.26 12.81 29.36
N TYR A 564 -17.28 12.18 30.00
CA TYR A 564 -17.46 11.38 31.21
C TYR A 564 -17.28 12.22 32.47
N THR A 565 -16.35 13.17 32.46
CA THR A 565 -15.96 13.91 33.65
C THR A 565 -16.75 15.18 33.88
N ARG A 566 -17.37 15.77 32.82
CA ARG A 566 -18.08 17.06 32.81
C ARG A 566 -19.31 17.03 31.89
N PRO A 567 -20.20 16.04 31.97
CA PRO A 567 -21.32 15.94 31.04
C PRO A 567 -22.23 17.17 31.01
N ASP A 568 -22.44 17.79 32.19
CA ASP A 568 -23.28 18.98 32.32
C ASP A 568 -22.63 20.29 31.82
N GLU A 569 -21.30 20.30 31.61
CA GLU A 569 -20.52 21.46 31.18
C GLU A 569 -19.95 21.25 29.76
N LEU A 570 -20.29 20.14 29.10
CA LEU A 570 -19.63 19.68 27.88
C LEU A 570 -19.63 20.71 26.76
N ASP A 571 -20.76 21.39 26.50
CA ASP A 571 -20.85 22.43 25.46
C ASP A 571 -19.94 23.62 25.73
N GLY A 572 -19.86 24.07 27.00
CA GLY A 572 -18.95 25.14 27.39
C GLY A 572 -17.49 24.72 27.28
N TYR A 573 -17.17 23.46 27.59
CA TYR A 573 -15.85 22.91 27.48
C TYR A 573 -15.44 22.79 26.00
N ARG A 574 -16.32 22.23 25.15
CA ARG A 574 -16.11 22.17 23.71
C ARG A 574 -15.81 23.53 23.12
N LYS A 575 -16.60 24.54 23.50
CA LYS A 575 -16.37 25.91 23.04
C LYS A 575 -14.97 26.42 23.38
N GLN A 576 -14.43 26.11 24.56
CA GLN A 576 -13.08 26.52 24.94
C GLN A 576 -12.01 25.84 24.07
N LEU A 577 -12.20 24.56 23.68
CA LEU A 577 -11.33 23.87 22.72
C LEU A 577 -11.43 24.51 21.32
N ASP A 578 -12.67 24.79 20.88
CA ASP A 578 -12.93 25.43 19.59
C ASP A 578 -12.25 26.80 19.47
N ASP A 579 -12.41 27.65 20.51
CA ASP A 579 -11.77 28.96 20.56
C ASP A 579 -10.25 28.85 20.44
N SER A 580 -9.65 27.81 21.04
CA SER A 580 -8.21 27.53 20.92
C SER A 580 -7.85 27.11 19.50
N VAL A 581 -8.56 26.14 18.91
CA VAL A 581 -8.31 25.64 17.54
C VAL A 581 -8.48 26.77 16.51
N ILE A 582 -9.54 27.56 16.62
CA ILE A 582 -9.78 28.70 15.74
C ILE A 582 -8.64 29.71 15.82
N ALA A 583 -8.14 29.97 17.04
CA ALA A 583 -6.99 30.87 17.24
C ALA A 583 -5.72 30.33 16.57
N LEU A 584 -5.43 29.03 16.71
CA LEU A 584 -4.27 28.36 16.12
C LEU A 584 -4.29 28.44 14.58
N VAL A 585 -5.42 28.05 13.99
CA VAL A 585 -5.58 28.02 12.53
C VAL A 585 -5.44 29.41 11.93
N ARG A 586 -6.02 30.42 12.58
CA ARG A 586 -5.90 31.82 12.14
C ARG A 586 -4.50 32.38 12.35
N HIS A 587 -3.84 32.02 13.47
CA HIS A 587 -2.48 32.51 13.77
C HIS A 587 -1.47 32.09 12.69
N HIS A 588 -1.58 30.84 12.22
CA HIS A 588 -0.70 30.30 11.20
C HIS A 588 -1.19 30.55 9.76
N ASP A 589 -2.28 31.28 9.59
CA ASP A 589 -2.92 31.57 8.29
C ASP A 589 -3.26 30.31 7.50
N LEU A 590 -3.75 29.28 8.20
CA LEU A 590 -4.14 27.98 7.66
C LEU A 590 -5.64 27.90 7.33
N ILE A 591 -6.19 28.98 6.81
CA ILE A 591 -7.60 29.10 6.41
C ILE A 591 -7.73 29.08 4.89
N PRO A 592 -8.89 28.71 4.33
CA PRO A 592 -9.13 28.79 2.90
C PRO A 592 -8.82 30.17 2.34
N GLY A 593 -7.88 30.25 1.38
CA GLY A 593 -7.39 31.50 0.82
C GLY A 593 -6.28 32.21 1.61
N GLY A 594 -5.74 31.57 2.64
CA GLY A 594 -4.55 32.03 3.37
C GLY A 594 -3.28 32.07 2.50
N GLN A 595 -2.19 32.57 3.07
CA GLN A 595 -0.90 32.74 2.35
C GLN A 595 0.01 31.51 2.39
N GLN A 596 -0.38 30.45 3.13
CA GLN A 596 0.35 29.19 3.17
C GLN A 596 0.28 28.44 1.83
N SER A 597 1.09 27.40 1.65
CA SER A 597 1.01 26.58 0.45
C SER A 597 -0.37 25.93 0.30
N GLN A 598 -0.80 25.69 -0.94
CA GLN A 598 -2.11 25.10 -1.19
C GLN A 598 -2.27 23.75 -0.49
N ASP A 599 -1.22 22.91 -0.48
CA ASP A 599 -1.22 21.61 0.19
C ASP A 599 -1.46 21.74 1.70
N LEU A 600 -0.80 22.70 2.38
CA LEU A 600 -1.02 22.96 3.80
C LEU A 600 -2.44 23.42 4.11
N LEU A 601 -3.02 24.28 3.25
CA LEU A 601 -4.40 24.74 3.44
C LEU A 601 -5.41 23.60 3.25
N GLU A 602 -5.17 22.73 2.28
CA GLU A 602 -6.01 21.54 2.03
C GLU A 602 -5.88 20.52 3.18
N ASP A 603 -4.68 20.25 3.67
CA ASP A 603 -4.44 19.34 4.78
C ASP A 603 -5.09 19.84 6.06
N MET A 604 -4.97 21.13 6.39
CA MET A 604 -5.63 21.70 7.55
C MET A 604 -7.16 21.68 7.41
N SER A 605 -7.67 21.98 6.21
CA SER A 605 -9.09 21.91 5.93
C SER A 605 -9.62 20.48 6.11
N LEU A 606 -8.88 19.47 5.63
CA LEU A 606 -9.20 18.07 5.80
C LEU A 606 -9.18 17.69 7.29
N THR A 607 -8.09 18.01 8.01
CA THR A 607 -7.97 17.73 9.45
C THR A 607 -9.12 18.35 10.26
N LEU A 608 -9.49 19.59 9.99
CA LEU A 608 -10.59 20.23 10.69
C LEU A 608 -11.94 19.59 10.35
N SER A 609 -12.26 19.45 9.05
CA SER A 609 -13.59 19.06 8.61
C SER A 609 -13.91 17.59 8.90
N THR A 610 -12.94 16.71 8.78
CA THR A 610 -13.15 15.26 8.85
C THR A 610 -12.65 14.64 10.16
N TYR A 611 -11.64 15.24 10.80
CA TYR A 611 -11.10 14.74 12.04
C TYR A 611 -11.66 15.52 13.24
N TYR A 612 -11.21 16.75 13.46
CA TYR A 612 -11.56 17.51 14.66
C TYR A 612 -13.06 17.67 14.87
N LEU A 613 -13.80 18.10 13.83
CA LEU A 613 -15.25 18.27 13.92
C LEU A 613 -15.96 16.95 14.23
N THR A 614 -15.58 15.86 13.55
CA THR A 614 -16.18 14.54 13.77
C THR A 614 -15.94 14.04 15.20
N TYR A 615 -14.71 14.11 15.69
CA TYR A 615 -14.38 13.66 17.04
C TYR A 615 -14.94 14.56 18.15
N THR A 616 -15.42 15.76 17.80
CA THR A 616 -16.14 16.65 18.71
C THR A 616 -17.66 16.68 18.45
N ASP A 617 -18.19 15.58 17.85
CA ASP A 617 -19.61 15.33 17.59
C ASP A 617 -20.26 16.33 16.63
N ARG A 618 -19.51 16.76 15.61
CA ARG A 618 -20.02 17.65 14.57
C ARG A 618 -19.78 17.05 13.19
N THR A 619 -20.44 17.62 12.21
CA THR A 619 -20.24 17.29 10.80
C THR A 619 -19.39 18.36 10.11
N SER A 620 -18.86 18.05 8.94
CA SER A 620 -18.14 19.02 8.10
C SER A 620 -18.97 20.24 7.70
N GLU A 621 -20.30 20.17 7.83
CA GLU A 621 -21.21 21.33 7.60
C GLU A 621 -20.91 22.50 8.54
N ALA A 622 -20.22 22.26 9.68
CA ALA A 622 -19.76 23.33 10.54
C ALA A 622 -18.72 24.24 9.87
N CYS A 623 -18.06 23.80 8.78
CA CYS A 623 -17.21 24.65 7.94
C CYS A 623 -17.99 25.71 7.16
N ILE A 624 -19.29 25.52 6.96
CA ILE A 624 -20.18 26.46 6.24
C ILE A 624 -20.91 27.40 7.20
N SER A 625 -21.31 26.90 8.38
CA SER A 625 -22.11 27.65 9.36
C SER A 625 -21.64 27.37 10.78
N GLY A 626 -21.72 28.35 11.66
CA GLY A 626 -21.26 28.28 13.05
C GLY A 626 -19.85 28.85 13.23
N ASP A 627 -19.19 28.45 14.34
CA ASP A 627 -17.91 29.05 14.76
C ASP A 627 -16.73 28.72 13.81
N PHE A 628 -16.84 27.61 13.04
CA PHE A 628 -15.87 27.18 12.04
C PHE A 628 -16.16 27.68 10.62
N ALA A 629 -17.20 28.48 10.42
CA ALA A 629 -17.53 28.98 9.08
C ALA A 629 -16.38 29.74 8.44
N GLY A 630 -15.96 29.27 7.25
CA GLY A 630 -14.84 29.84 6.50
C GLY A 630 -13.45 29.48 7.02
N LEU A 631 -13.33 28.60 8.02
CA LEU A 631 -12.03 28.10 8.51
C LEU A 631 -11.61 26.77 7.85
N CYS A 632 -12.55 26.06 7.28
CA CYS A 632 -12.32 24.83 6.52
C CYS A 632 -13.30 24.74 5.36
N THR A 633 -13.00 23.89 4.41
CA THR A 633 -13.90 23.45 3.34
C THR A 633 -14.50 22.11 3.74
N PRO A 634 -15.82 21.93 3.68
CA PRO A 634 -16.41 20.62 3.92
C PRO A 634 -15.83 19.58 2.97
N VAL A 635 -15.39 18.47 3.52
CA VAL A 635 -14.94 17.31 2.73
C VAL A 635 -15.89 16.17 3.01
N ARG A 636 -16.48 15.61 1.97
CA ARG A 636 -17.45 14.52 2.05
C ARG A 636 -16.93 13.32 1.31
N VAL A 637 -17.43 12.16 1.67
CA VAL A 637 -17.08 10.90 0.99
C VAL A 637 -17.36 11.02 -0.53
N GLU A 638 -18.47 11.63 -0.90
CA GLU A 638 -18.87 11.81 -2.31
C GLU A 638 -17.97 12.75 -3.10
N ASP A 639 -17.32 13.69 -2.42
CA ASP A 639 -16.38 14.64 -3.04
C ASP A 639 -15.04 13.96 -3.36
N VAL A 640 -14.59 13.06 -2.50
CA VAL A 640 -13.31 12.33 -2.65
C VAL A 640 -13.50 11.03 -3.42
N LEU A 641 -14.61 10.36 -3.25
CA LEU A 641 -14.93 9.04 -3.82
C LEU A 641 -16.24 9.11 -4.62
N PRO A 642 -16.26 9.90 -5.72
CA PRO A 642 -17.48 10.14 -6.49
C PRO A 642 -17.92 8.95 -7.35
N PHE A 643 -17.03 8.02 -7.61
CA PHE A 643 -17.36 6.85 -8.43
C PHE A 643 -18.10 5.82 -7.60
N GLU A 644 -19.27 5.39 -8.09
CA GLU A 644 -20.05 4.31 -7.48
C GLU A 644 -20.48 3.31 -8.54
N HIS A 645 -20.34 2.03 -8.22
CA HIS A 645 -20.79 0.95 -9.07
C HIS A 645 -21.27 -0.23 -8.23
N THR A 646 -22.34 -0.89 -8.67
CA THR A 646 -22.85 -2.11 -8.03
C THR A 646 -22.45 -3.31 -8.86
N CYS A 647 -21.51 -4.10 -8.35
CA CYS A 647 -21.06 -5.33 -8.99
C CYS A 647 -22.12 -6.44 -8.92
N SER A 648 -22.69 -6.62 -7.74
CA SER A 648 -23.68 -7.65 -7.42
C SER A 648 -24.56 -7.19 -6.25
N PRO A 649 -25.56 -7.94 -5.85
CA PRO A 649 -26.28 -7.66 -4.61
C PRO A 649 -25.42 -7.70 -3.35
N THR A 650 -24.29 -8.42 -3.40
CA THR A 650 -23.37 -8.63 -2.28
C THR A 650 -22.13 -7.75 -2.34
N LEU A 651 -21.91 -6.99 -3.44
CA LEU A 651 -20.71 -6.20 -3.65
C LEU A 651 -21.02 -4.84 -4.28
N ARG A 652 -20.67 -3.78 -3.59
CA ARG A 652 -20.69 -2.39 -4.07
C ARG A 652 -19.28 -1.86 -4.13
N LEU A 653 -19.01 -1.05 -5.13
CA LEU A 653 -17.71 -0.41 -5.36
C LEU A 653 -17.88 1.09 -5.25
N ARG A 654 -17.00 1.72 -4.48
CA ARG A 654 -16.84 3.16 -4.36
C ARG A 654 -15.38 3.51 -4.61
N ALA A 655 -15.09 4.54 -5.41
CA ALA A 655 -13.69 4.87 -5.71
C ALA A 655 -13.50 6.37 -6.00
N GLN A 656 -12.23 6.79 -5.97
CA GLN A 656 -11.86 8.14 -6.40
C GLN A 656 -12.03 8.31 -7.91
N ASP A 657 -11.40 7.44 -8.68
CA ASP A 657 -11.41 7.52 -10.15
C ASP A 657 -11.18 6.11 -10.73
N LEU A 658 -12.22 5.52 -11.23
CA LEU A 658 -12.15 4.25 -11.96
C LEU A 658 -12.84 4.38 -13.31
N THR A 659 -12.24 3.79 -14.33
CA THR A 659 -12.95 3.53 -15.57
C THR A 659 -13.98 2.40 -15.36
N MET A 660 -15.02 2.36 -16.18
CA MET A 660 -15.97 1.26 -16.11
C MET A 660 -15.32 -0.10 -16.38
N ASP A 661 -14.34 -0.17 -17.28
CA ASP A 661 -13.61 -1.41 -17.58
C ASP A 661 -12.83 -1.93 -16.36
N GLN A 662 -12.21 -1.03 -15.60
CA GLN A 662 -11.53 -1.35 -14.34
C GLN A 662 -12.54 -1.84 -13.28
N ALA A 663 -13.65 -1.14 -13.11
CA ALA A 663 -14.70 -1.52 -12.17
C ALA A 663 -15.30 -2.89 -12.52
N GLU A 664 -15.60 -3.13 -13.79
CA GLU A 664 -16.07 -4.43 -14.25
C GLU A 664 -15.00 -5.53 -14.14
N GLY A 665 -13.72 -5.17 -14.26
CA GLY A 665 -12.59 -6.05 -13.98
C GLY A 665 -12.62 -6.55 -12.54
N ILE A 666 -12.69 -5.63 -11.58
CA ILE A 666 -12.83 -5.93 -10.14
C ILE A 666 -14.07 -6.82 -9.90
N CYS A 667 -15.21 -6.44 -10.46
CA CYS A 667 -16.46 -7.18 -10.29
C CYS A 667 -16.35 -8.64 -10.79
N ARG A 668 -15.69 -8.86 -11.93
CA ARG A 668 -15.48 -10.21 -12.47
C ARG A 668 -14.56 -11.04 -11.59
N GLU A 669 -13.46 -10.45 -11.16
CA GLU A 669 -12.46 -11.10 -10.32
C GLU A 669 -13.07 -11.56 -9.00
N LEU A 670 -13.69 -10.64 -8.26
CA LEU A 670 -14.30 -10.94 -6.97
C LEU A 670 -15.53 -11.84 -7.10
N GLY A 671 -16.31 -11.69 -8.15
CA GLY A 671 -17.44 -12.60 -8.41
C GLY A 671 -17.00 -14.05 -8.69
N ALA A 672 -15.85 -14.23 -9.36
CA ALA A 672 -15.28 -15.57 -9.57
C ALA A 672 -14.75 -16.16 -8.25
N GLU A 673 -14.10 -15.35 -7.43
CA GLU A 673 -13.58 -15.74 -6.13
C GLU A 673 -14.69 -16.10 -5.14
N GLU A 674 -15.77 -15.32 -5.08
CA GLU A 674 -16.95 -15.63 -4.27
C GLU A 674 -17.53 -17.02 -4.61
N GLN A 675 -17.63 -17.32 -5.89
CA GLN A 675 -18.07 -18.65 -6.34
C GLN A 675 -17.13 -19.77 -5.92
N GLN A 676 -15.82 -19.52 -6.08
CA GLN A 676 -14.78 -20.48 -5.68
C GLN A 676 -14.83 -20.73 -4.16
N PHE A 677 -14.92 -19.67 -3.36
CA PHE A 677 -15.02 -19.75 -1.91
C PHE A 677 -16.22 -20.60 -1.47
N HIS A 678 -17.42 -20.30 -1.99
CA HIS A 678 -18.63 -21.04 -1.66
C HIS A 678 -18.55 -22.51 -2.06
N GLN A 679 -17.89 -22.81 -3.18
CA GLN A 679 -17.69 -24.17 -3.63
C GLN A 679 -16.69 -24.93 -2.74
N GLN A 680 -15.59 -24.28 -2.37
CA GLN A 680 -14.56 -24.90 -1.52
C GLN A 680 -15.04 -25.12 -0.08
N MET A 681 -15.73 -24.12 0.49
CA MET A 681 -16.16 -24.12 1.89
C MET A 681 -17.54 -24.74 2.10
N GLU A 682 -18.19 -25.24 1.04
CA GLU A 682 -19.52 -25.85 1.09
C GLU A 682 -20.54 -25.03 1.91
N THR A 683 -20.50 -23.71 1.81
CA THR A 683 -21.33 -22.81 2.64
C THR A 683 -22.80 -22.90 2.31
N GLY A 684 -23.15 -23.42 1.13
CA GLY A 684 -24.51 -23.41 0.61
C GLY A 684 -25.09 -22.00 0.44
N TRP A 685 -24.23 -20.96 0.38
CA TRP A 685 -24.62 -19.54 0.31
C TRP A 685 -25.44 -19.09 1.53
N GLN A 686 -25.31 -19.77 2.64
CA GLN A 686 -26.01 -19.43 3.87
C GLN A 686 -25.09 -18.66 4.80
N PRO A 687 -25.37 -17.38 5.09
CA PRO A 687 -24.61 -16.63 6.07
C PRO A 687 -24.73 -17.25 7.46
N VAL A 688 -23.79 -16.93 8.33
CA VAL A 688 -23.88 -17.26 9.75
C VAL A 688 -25.09 -16.58 10.38
N ALA A 689 -25.52 -17.08 11.55
CA ALA A 689 -26.67 -16.52 12.23
C ALA A 689 -26.46 -15.02 12.57
N ASP A 690 -27.52 -14.24 12.52
CA ASP A 690 -27.55 -12.82 12.88
C ASP A 690 -26.65 -11.90 12.03
N ASP A 691 -26.09 -12.37 10.92
CA ASP A 691 -25.29 -11.55 10.02
C ASP A 691 -26.16 -10.63 9.14
N ASN A 692 -26.03 -9.31 9.36
CA ASN A 692 -26.70 -8.28 8.57
C ASN A 692 -25.79 -7.61 7.52
N ASN A 693 -24.58 -8.13 7.30
CA ASN A 693 -23.65 -7.63 6.28
C ASN A 693 -24.03 -8.11 4.87
N GLU A 694 -25.22 -7.71 4.38
CA GLU A 694 -25.74 -8.20 3.09
C GLU A 694 -24.87 -7.87 1.89
N ALA A 695 -24.15 -6.73 1.94
CA ALA A 695 -23.26 -6.29 0.88
C ALA A 695 -21.97 -5.68 1.46
N LEU A 696 -20.83 -6.06 0.90
CA LEU A 696 -19.58 -5.39 1.10
C LEU A 696 -19.54 -4.08 0.30
N GLU A 697 -19.07 -3.00 0.89
CA GLU A 697 -18.64 -1.79 0.18
C GLU A 697 -17.11 -1.84 0.03
N LEU A 698 -16.64 -2.06 -1.19
CA LEU A 698 -15.22 -1.95 -1.55
C LEU A 698 -14.92 -0.49 -1.88
N VAL A 699 -14.02 0.10 -1.11
CA VAL A 699 -13.59 1.49 -1.26
C VAL A 699 -12.16 1.52 -1.81
N VAL A 700 -11.97 2.11 -3.00
CA VAL A 700 -10.69 2.11 -3.70
C VAL A 700 -10.15 3.53 -3.86
N PHE A 701 -8.98 3.78 -3.31
CA PHE A 701 -8.23 5.02 -3.48
C PHE A 701 -7.25 4.91 -4.66
N ASN A 702 -6.88 6.02 -5.27
CA ASN A 702 -5.98 6.05 -6.44
C ASN A 702 -4.53 5.71 -6.09
N SER A 703 -4.17 5.80 -4.80
CA SER A 703 -2.80 5.57 -4.34
C SER A 703 -2.75 5.25 -2.85
N SER A 704 -1.62 4.68 -2.41
CA SER A 704 -1.30 4.55 -0.98
C SER A 704 -1.26 5.91 -0.26
N ALA A 705 -0.81 6.96 -0.95
CA ALA A 705 -0.80 8.32 -0.41
C ALA A 705 -2.21 8.86 -0.19
N ASP A 706 -3.12 8.67 -1.14
CA ASP A 706 -4.52 9.08 -0.99
C ASP A 706 -5.24 8.28 0.10
N TRP A 707 -4.96 6.98 0.21
CA TRP A 707 -5.47 6.17 1.32
C TRP A 707 -5.04 6.72 2.67
N LYS A 708 -3.76 7.06 2.85
CA LYS A 708 -3.25 7.67 4.07
C LYS A 708 -3.86 9.04 4.34
N ARG A 709 -4.05 9.84 3.30
CA ARG A 709 -4.59 11.20 3.41
C ARG A 709 -6.07 11.23 3.80
N TYR A 710 -6.88 10.40 3.17
CA TYR A 710 -8.35 10.50 3.27
C TYR A 710 -8.98 9.38 4.09
N GLY A 711 -8.38 8.18 4.12
CA GLY A 711 -9.02 7.00 4.70
C GLY A 711 -9.43 7.17 6.15
N SER A 712 -8.47 7.53 7.01
CA SER A 712 -8.75 7.76 8.44
C SER A 712 -9.76 8.91 8.66
N ALA A 713 -9.60 9.97 7.89
CA ALA A 713 -10.41 11.18 8.02
C ALA A 713 -11.88 10.95 7.63
N LEU A 714 -12.13 10.26 6.53
CA LEU A 714 -13.48 10.05 6.00
C LEU A 714 -14.24 8.88 6.70
N PHE A 715 -13.51 7.92 7.25
CA PHE A 715 -14.10 6.69 7.77
C PHE A 715 -13.84 6.45 9.28
N GLY A 716 -13.80 7.53 10.04
CA GLY A 716 -13.88 7.46 11.51
C GLY A 716 -12.62 6.94 12.20
N GLY A 717 -11.43 7.30 11.72
CA GLY A 717 -10.16 6.98 12.37
C GLY A 717 -9.64 5.57 12.03
N VAL A 718 -10.04 5.01 10.89
CA VAL A 718 -9.48 3.73 10.42
C VAL A 718 -7.96 3.85 10.25
N SER A 719 -7.23 2.82 10.68
CA SER A 719 -5.78 2.77 10.47
C SER A 719 -5.45 2.68 8.99
N THR A 720 -4.62 3.58 8.49
CA THR A 720 -4.19 3.66 7.08
C THR A 720 -2.74 3.22 6.86
N ASP A 721 -2.07 2.73 7.91
CA ASP A 721 -0.70 2.21 7.81
C ASP A 721 -0.71 0.70 7.51
N ASN A 722 -1.34 0.36 6.39
CA ASN A 722 -1.52 -1.02 5.92
C ASN A 722 -1.67 -1.08 4.39
N GLY A 723 -1.67 -2.29 3.84
CA GLY A 723 -1.86 -2.56 2.41
C GLY A 723 -3.32 -2.57 1.95
N GLY A 724 -4.24 -2.36 2.87
CA GLY A 724 -5.69 -2.48 2.76
C GLY A 724 -6.21 -3.04 4.07
N ILE A 725 -7.50 -2.91 4.33
CA ILE A 725 -8.10 -3.43 5.55
C ILE A 725 -9.59 -3.73 5.34
N TYR A 726 -9.98 -4.92 5.76
CA TYR A 726 -11.38 -5.27 5.90
C TYR A 726 -11.89 -4.87 7.29
N LEU A 727 -12.99 -4.16 7.34
CA LEU A 727 -13.70 -3.80 8.57
C LEU A 727 -15.11 -4.37 8.53
N GLU A 728 -15.31 -5.39 9.32
CA GLU A 728 -16.60 -6.07 9.43
C GLU A 728 -17.64 -5.22 10.16
N GLY A 729 -17.21 -4.47 11.17
CA GLY A 729 -18.11 -3.78 12.11
C GLY A 729 -18.76 -4.74 13.08
N ASP A 730 -20.04 -4.50 13.38
CA ASP A 730 -20.88 -5.38 14.20
C ASP A 730 -21.93 -6.05 13.30
N PRO A 731 -21.68 -7.29 12.82
CA PRO A 731 -22.56 -7.97 11.87
C PRO A 731 -23.96 -8.22 12.44
N ALA A 732 -24.11 -8.34 13.76
CA ALA A 732 -25.42 -8.51 14.40
C ALA A 732 -26.27 -7.21 14.42
N ARG A 733 -25.63 -6.06 14.19
CA ARG A 733 -26.32 -4.76 14.22
C ARG A 733 -27.04 -4.47 12.90
N PRO A 734 -28.38 -4.25 12.91
CA PRO A 734 -29.09 -3.82 11.71
C PRO A 734 -28.52 -2.51 11.14
N GLY A 735 -28.25 -2.50 9.83
CA GLY A 735 -27.67 -1.35 9.13
C GLY A 735 -26.15 -1.23 9.27
N ASN A 736 -25.47 -2.24 9.81
CA ASN A 736 -24.02 -2.34 9.72
C ASN A 736 -23.60 -2.38 8.25
N GLN A 737 -22.46 -1.75 7.94
CA GLN A 737 -21.89 -1.78 6.60
C GLN A 737 -20.46 -2.28 6.68
N ALA A 738 -20.26 -3.52 6.28
CA ALA A 738 -18.93 -4.09 6.09
C ALA A 738 -18.19 -3.35 4.96
N ARG A 739 -16.93 -2.99 5.17
CA ARG A 739 -16.10 -2.28 4.21
C ARG A 739 -14.74 -2.93 4.05
N PHE A 740 -14.31 -2.98 2.82
CA PHE A 740 -12.92 -3.22 2.50
C PHE A 740 -12.33 -1.95 1.89
N PHE A 741 -11.27 -1.43 2.50
CA PHE A 741 -10.52 -0.28 2.03
C PHE A 741 -9.25 -0.74 1.34
N ALA A 742 -9.03 -0.24 0.14
CA ALA A 742 -7.88 -0.56 -0.70
C ALA A 742 -7.42 0.65 -1.51
N TYR A 743 -6.31 0.49 -2.20
CA TYR A 743 -5.82 1.47 -3.15
C TYR A 743 -5.21 0.79 -4.38
N GLU A 744 -5.08 1.57 -5.47
CA GLU A 744 -4.39 1.10 -6.66
C GLU A 744 -2.92 0.82 -6.35
N ALA A 745 -2.42 -0.32 -6.81
CA ALA A 745 -0.99 -0.66 -6.78
C ALA A 745 -0.24 0.16 -7.84
N GLU A 746 -0.02 1.43 -7.55
CA GLU A 746 0.51 2.42 -8.49
C GLU A 746 1.89 2.05 -9.07
N TRP A 747 2.66 1.22 -8.36
CA TRP A 747 3.95 0.68 -8.83
C TRP A 747 3.80 -0.39 -9.93
N LYS A 748 2.59 -0.84 -10.20
CA LYS A 748 2.27 -1.76 -11.31
C LYS A 748 1.84 -1.03 -12.59
N ARG A 749 1.64 0.30 -12.54
CA ARG A 749 1.24 1.09 -13.71
C ARG A 749 2.18 0.83 -14.88
N PRO A 750 1.71 0.71 -16.15
CA PRO A 750 0.36 1.07 -16.59
C PRO A 750 -0.70 -0.03 -16.35
N ALA A 751 -0.35 -1.20 -15.84
CA ALA A 751 -1.34 -2.21 -15.49
C ALA A 751 -2.11 -1.75 -14.23
N PHE A 752 -3.44 -1.69 -14.35
CA PHE A 752 -4.29 -1.38 -13.22
C PHE A 752 -4.47 -2.60 -12.34
N GLN A 753 -4.26 -2.42 -11.05
CA GLN A 753 -4.49 -3.46 -10.05
C GLN A 753 -4.85 -2.82 -8.71
N VAL A 754 -5.82 -3.38 -8.01
CA VAL A 754 -6.13 -3.03 -6.62
C VAL A 754 -5.30 -3.91 -5.69
N TRP A 755 -4.57 -3.29 -4.76
CA TRP A 755 -3.71 -3.99 -3.82
C TRP A 755 -4.50 -4.81 -2.81
N ASN A 756 -4.07 -6.03 -2.51
CA ASN A 756 -4.70 -6.99 -1.60
C ASN A 756 -6.17 -7.33 -1.91
N LEU A 757 -6.63 -7.09 -3.13
CA LEU A 757 -8.04 -7.16 -3.50
C LEU A 757 -8.71 -8.49 -3.08
N ARG A 758 -8.10 -9.60 -3.44
CA ARG A 758 -8.67 -10.93 -3.23
C ARG A 758 -8.53 -11.38 -1.78
N HIS A 759 -7.39 -11.13 -1.14
CA HIS A 759 -7.12 -11.48 0.25
C HIS A 759 -8.19 -10.90 1.21
N GLU A 760 -8.42 -9.60 1.12
CA GLU A 760 -9.38 -8.91 1.99
C GLU A 760 -10.84 -9.28 1.67
N TYR A 761 -11.12 -9.63 0.40
CA TYR A 761 -12.44 -10.11 0.05
C TYR A 761 -12.75 -11.47 0.68
N VAL A 762 -11.75 -12.33 0.81
CA VAL A 762 -11.91 -13.62 1.52
C VAL A 762 -12.23 -13.39 2.99
N HIS A 763 -11.66 -12.39 3.66
CA HIS A 763 -12.04 -12.06 5.03
C HIS A 763 -13.53 -11.72 5.17
N TYR A 764 -14.08 -10.95 4.21
CA TYR A 764 -15.53 -10.71 4.18
C TYR A 764 -16.32 -12.00 4.00
N LEU A 765 -15.90 -12.87 3.09
CA LEU A 765 -16.58 -14.13 2.84
C LEU A 765 -16.48 -15.07 4.05
N ASP A 766 -15.32 -15.14 4.68
CA ASP A 766 -15.09 -15.98 5.86
C ASP A 766 -15.89 -15.49 7.07
N GLY A 767 -15.88 -14.18 7.36
CA GLY A 767 -16.68 -13.58 8.43
C GLY A 767 -18.18 -13.80 8.22
N ARG A 768 -18.67 -13.57 6.98
CA ARG A 768 -20.08 -13.72 6.68
C ARG A 768 -20.57 -15.17 6.64
N PHE A 769 -19.75 -16.13 6.18
CA PHE A 769 -20.21 -17.48 5.85
C PHE A 769 -19.61 -18.60 6.70
N ASN A 770 -18.52 -18.37 7.40
CA ASN A 770 -17.85 -19.38 8.22
C ASN A 770 -17.68 -18.99 9.68
N GLN A 771 -17.39 -17.71 10.00
CA GLN A 771 -17.12 -17.30 11.37
C GLN A 771 -18.29 -16.50 11.95
N TYR A 772 -18.91 -16.99 13.01
CA TYR A 772 -19.97 -16.27 13.71
C TYR A 772 -19.40 -15.11 14.53
N GLY A 773 -20.08 -13.97 14.53
CA GLY A 773 -19.75 -12.82 15.34
C GLY A 773 -18.81 -11.84 14.65
N SER A 774 -18.34 -10.84 15.38
CA SER A 774 -17.38 -9.84 14.89
C SER A 774 -15.94 -10.31 15.03
N PHE A 775 -15.01 -9.61 14.37
CA PHE A 775 -13.58 -9.85 14.52
C PHE A 775 -13.17 -9.90 16.00
N GLY A 776 -12.45 -10.94 16.39
CA GLY A 776 -12.06 -11.19 17.79
C GLY A 776 -13.15 -11.85 18.66
N HIS A 777 -14.28 -12.25 18.07
CA HIS A 777 -15.27 -13.09 18.78
C HIS A 777 -14.63 -14.38 19.28
N TYR A 778 -13.80 -15.00 18.46
CA TYR A 778 -12.98 -16.17 18.86
C TYR A 778 -11.57 -15.74 19.28
N PRO A 779 -10.89 -16.52 20.16
CA PRO A 779 -9.51 -16.22 20.57
C PRO A 779 -8.56 -16.17 19.37
N LEU A 780 -7.87 -15.04 19.17
CA LEU A 780 -6.98 -14.84 18.02
C LEU A 780 -5.88 -15.92 17.94
N ASN A 781 -5.32 -16.33 19.06
CA ASN A 781 -4.33 -17.42 19.09
C ASN A 781 -4.90 -18.81 18.75
N ARG A 782 -6.13 -18.89 18.26
CA ARG A 782 -6.77 -20.10 17.73
C ARG A 782 -7.21 -19.92 16.29
N THR A 783 -7.59 -18.70 15.90
CA THR A 783 -8.22 -18.43 14.61
C THR A 783 -7.37 -17.60 13.65
N THR A 784 -6.27 -16.97 14.08
CA THR A 784 -5.42 -16.19 13.18
C THR A 784 -4.87 -17.02 12.01
N TRP A 785 -4.34 -18.23 12.30
CA TRP A 785 -3.87 -19.12 11.23
C TRP A 785 -4.97 -19.49 10.25
N TRP A 786 -6.20 -19.64 10.76
CA TRP A 786 -7.38 -19.96 9.95
C TRP A 786 -7.69 -18.79 9.00
N SER A 787 -7.95 -17.62 9.57
CA SER A 787 -8.40 -16.45 8.80
C SER A 787 -7.37 -16.02 7.76
N GLU A 788 -6.10 -15.82 8.18
CA GLU A 788 -5.05 -15.35 7.29
C GLU A 788 -4.60 -16.43 6.29
N GLY A 789 -4.45 -17.65 6.75
CA GLY A 789 -4.08 -18.76 5.88
C GLY A 789 -5.15 -19.10 4.85
N LEU A 790 -6.43 -18.97 5.22
CA LEU A 790 -7.55 -19.16 4.31
C LEU A 790 -7.59 -18.07 3.25
N ALA A 791 -7.39 -16.80 3.68
CA ALA A 791 -7.34 -15.67 2.77
C ALA A 791 -6.25 -15.84 1.72
N GLU A 792 -5.02 -16.18 2.14
CA GLU A 792 -3.93 -16.46 1.20
C GLU A 792 -4.20 -17.67 0.30
N PHE A 793 -4.77 -18.74 0.86
CA PHE A 793 -5.03 -19.97 0.10
C PHE A 793 -6.12 -19.77 -0.97
N VAL A 794 -7.20 -19.08 -0.65
CA VAL A 794 -8.28 -18.83 -1.61
C VAL A 794 -7.82 -17.82 -2.66
N ALA A 795 -7.13 -16.75 -2.24
CA ALA A 795 -6.67 -15.70 -3.14
C ALA A 795 -5.62 -16.20 -4.13
N HIS A 796 -4.68 -17.04 -3.69
CA HIS A 796 -3.52 -17.45 -4.50
C HIS A 796 -3.61 -18.88 -5.06
N GLY A 797 -4.52 -19.70 -4.55
CA GLY A 797 -4.59 -21.12 -4.93
C GLY A 797 -3.29 -21.84 -4.58
N GLN A 798 -2.66 -22.44 -5.60
CA GLN A 798 -1.39 -23.16 -5.40
C GLN A 798 -0.15 -22.26 -5.44
N CYS A 799 -0.27 -21.03 -5.93
CA CYS A 799 0.86 -20.17 -6.26
C CYS A 799 0.94 -18.90 -5.41
N PHE A 800 1.11 -19.05 -4.12
CA PHE A 800 1.48 -17.95 -3.24
C PHE A 800 3.00 -17.75 -3.24
N ALA A 801 3.53 -17.06 -4.27
CA ALA A 801 4.97 -16.99 -4.55
C ALA A 801 5.80 -16.49 -3.37
N ARG A 802 5.46 -15.30 -2.84
CA ARG A 802 6.16 -14.72 -1.69
C ARG A 802 6.11 -15.62 -0.45
N GLY A 803 4.96 -16.22 -0.18
CA GLY A 803 4.79 -17.12 0.96
C GLY A 803 5.59 -18.41 0.81
N LEU A 804 5.59 -18.99 -0.39
CA LEU A 804 6.35 -20.22 -0.68
C LEU A 804 7.86 -19.99 -0.70
N ASP A 805 8.33 -18.83 -1.14
CA ASP A 805 9.75 -18.44 -1.05
C ASP A 805 10.19 -18.30 0.41
N ASN A 806 9.38 -17.67 1.28
CA ASN A 806 9.65 -17.61 2.72
C ASN A 806 9.78 -19.00 3.33
N VAL A 807 8.83 -19.89 3.02
CA VAL A 807 8.84 -21.28 3.52
C VAL A 807 10.04 -22.05 2.98
N ALA A 808 10.38 -21.90 1.70
CA ALA A 808 11.53 -22.56 1.08
C ALA A 808 12.87 -22.04 1.61
N GLY A 809 12.96 -20.77 1.93
CA GLY A 809 14.14 -20.11 2.49
C GLY A 809 14.48 -20.56 3.91
N ARG A 810 13.52 -21.15 4.65
CA ARG A 810 13.75 -21.56 6.04
C ARG A 810 14.40 -22.95 6.12
N PRO A 811 15.52 -23.11 6.86
CA PRO A 811 16.20 -24.39 7.03
C PRO A 811 15.28 -25.46 7.63
N ALA A 812 15.48 -26.72 7.23
CA ALA A 812 14.61 -27.82 7.64
C ALA A 812 14.51 -28.03 9.17
N ASN A 813 15.59 -27.74 9.89
CA ASN A 813 15.66 -27.83 11.35
C ASN A 813 15.05 -26.62 12.09
N ASP A 814 14.67 -25.58 11.35
CA ASP A 814 14.09 -24.34 11.87
C ASP A 814 12.64 -24.14 11.43
N ARG A 815 12.05 -25.13 10.79
CA ARG A 815 10.66 -25.08 10.36
C ARG A 815 9.73 -25.26 11.56
N PRO A 816 8.63 -24.47 11.66
CA PRO A 816 7.70 -24.60 12.76
C PRO A 816 7.01 -25.95 12.77
N ALA A 817 6.70 -26.44 13.96
CA ALA A 817 5.83 -27.58 14.10
C ALA A 817 4.38 -27.20 13.72
N LEU A 818 3.60 -28.16 13.26
CA LEU A 818 2.18 -27.94 12.94
C LEU A 818 1.42 -27.30 14.11
N ALA A 819 1.70 -27.74 15.34
CA ALA A 819 1.09 -27.20 16.56
C ALA A 819 1.40 -25.71 16.76
N ASP A 820 2.61 -25.25 16.42
CA ASP A 820 3.02 -23.85 16.56
C ASP A 820 2.26 -22.96 15.56
N ILE A 821 1.99 -23.48 14.35
CA ILE A 821 1.22 -22.76 13.33
C ILE A 821 -0.26 -22.67 13.73
N LEU A 822 -0.84 -23.76 14.22
CA LEU A 822 -2.25 -23.82 14.60
C LEU A 822 -2.59 -23.01 15.87
N HIS A 823 -1.60 -22.50 16.58
CA HIS A 823 -1.76 -21.71 17.81
C HIS A 823 -1.10 -20.32 17.72
N LEU A 824 -0.80 -19.85 16.53
CA LEU A 824 -0.23 -18.52 16.36
C LEU A 824 -1.27 -17.40 16.47
N ASP A 825 -0.79 -16.23 16.79
CA ASP A 825 -1.49 -14.96 16.64
C ASP A 825 -0.58 -13.94 15.96
N TYR A 826 -1.04 -12.70 15.78
CA TYR A 826 -0.31 -11.66 15.04
C TYR A 826 1.06 -11.29 15.66
N ASP A 827 1.34 -11.67 16.91
CA ASP A 827 2.62 -11.40 17.57
C ASP A 827 3.79 -12.21 16.99
N LYS A 828 3.51 -13.24 16.19
CA LYS A 828 4.49 -14.14 15.59
C LYS A 828 5.14 -13.59 14.31
N GLY A 829 4.67 -12.44 13.84
CA GLY A 829 5.17 -11.78 12.64
C GLY A 829 4.59 -12.34 11.34
N GLY A 830 4.63 -11.52 10.29
CA GLY A 830 3.92 -11.76 9.04
C GLY A 830 4.31 -13.06 8.33
N GLU A 831 5.58 -13.49 8.38
CA GLU A 831 5.98 -14.75 7.77
C GLU A 831 5.22 -15.94 8.39
N MET A 832 5.13 -16.01 9.72
CA MET A 832 4.38 -17.07 10.40
C MET A 832 2.89 -16.97 10.11
N VAL A 833 2.33 -15.78 10.20
CA VAL A 833 0.90 -15.52 10.08
C VAL A 833 0.39 -15.83 8.67
N TYR A 834 1.08 -15.38 7.63
CA TYR A 834 0.63 -15.51 6.24
C TYR A 834 1.21 -16.76 5.56
N SER A 835 2.56 -16.86 5.51
CA SER A 835 3.20 -17.92 4.71
C SER A 835 3.01 -19.32 5.27
N TRP A 836 3.19 -19.50 6.60
CA TRP A 836 3.06 -20.81 7.21
C TRP A 836 1.60 -21.23 7.37
N SER A 837 0.69 -20.32 7.69
CA SER A 837 -0.74 -20.62 7.76
C SER A 837 -1.31 -21.06 6.41
N TYR A 838 -0.89 -20.41 5.31
CA TYR A 838 -1.23 -20.83 3.94
C TYR A 838 -0.86 -22.31 3.71
N THR A 839 0.34 -22.74 4.15
CA THR A 839 0.76 -24.13 3.92
C THR A 839 -0.15 -25.15 4.61
N VAL A 840 -0.75 -24.80 5.75
CA VAL A 840 -1.69 -25.70 6.44
C VAL A 840 -2.98 -25.86 5.64
N HIS A 841 -3.57 -24.76 5.14
CA HIS A 841 -4.77 -24.84 4.29
C HIS A 841 -4.52 -25.65 3.02
N ARG A 842 -3.37 -25.46 2.41
CA ARG A 842 -2.96 -26.22 1.24
C ARG A 842 -2.76 -27.72 1.57
N PHE A 843 -2.10 -28.03 2.69
CA PHE A 843 -1.96 -29.40 3.17
C PHE A 843 -3.30 -30.10 3.38
N LEU A 844 -4.23 -29.44 4.07
CA LEU A 844 -5.56 -29.99 4.34
C LEU A 844 -6.34 -30.28 3.06
N ASN A 845 -6.24 -29.37 2.09
CA ASN A 845 -6.94 -29.48 0.82
C ASN A 845 -6.33 -30.55 -0.11
N GLU A 846 -5.00 -30.57 -0.25
CA GLU A 846 -4.31 -31.44 -1.23
C GLU A 846 -4.13 -32.88 -0.76
N THR A 847 -4.17 -33.15 0.56
CA THR A 847 -3.82 -34.47 1.10
C THR A 847 -5.03 -35.27 1.60
N GLY A 848 -6.23 -34.91 1.14
CA GLY A 848 -7.47 -35.65 1.44
C GLY A 848 -8.03 -35.39 2.84
N ARG A 849 -7.63 -34.31 3.50
CA ARG A 849 -8.10 -33.88 4.84
C ARG A 849 -9.22 -32.82 4.76
N GLY A 850 -9.82 -32.68 3.62
CA GLY A 850 -10.89 -31.69 3.38
C GLY A 850 -12.09 -31.84 4.34
N ALA A 851 -12.34 -33.07 4.84
CA ALA A 851 -13.40 -33.28 5.82
C ALA A 851 -13.13 -32.57 7.16
N SER A 852 -11.90 -32.63 7.70
CA SER A 852 -11.51 -31.90 8.92
C SER A 852 -11.51 -30.40 8.68
N TRP A 853 -11.06 -29.95 7.49
CA TRP A 853 -11.10 -28.55 7.10
C TRP A 853 -12.53 -27.99 7.13
N LEU A 854 -13.47 -28.69 6.49
CA LEU A 854 -14.89 -28.31 6.50
C LEU A 854 -15.54 -28.44 7.88
N ALA A 855 -15.11 -29.41 8.71
CA ALA A 855 -15.59 -29.56 10.08
C ALA A 855 -15.19 -28.34 10.95
N MET A 856 -13.97 -27.83 10.78
CA MET A 856 -13.50 -26.60 11.44
C MET A 856 -14.32 -25.38 11.00
N ALA A 857 -14.56 -25.20 9.70
CA ALA A 857 -15.42 -24.14 9.20
C ALA A 857 -16.84 -24.24 9.78
N GLN A 858 -17.39 -25.44 9.85
CA GLN A 858 -18.72 -25.67 10.43
C GLN A 858 -18.77 -25.39 11.93
N ALA A 859 -17.71 -25.71 12.67
CA ALA A 859 -17.63 -25.40 14.09
C ALA A 859 -17.73 -23.90 14.36
N LEU A 860 -16.99 -23.07 13.59
CA LEU A 860 -16.97 -21.61 13.73
C LEU A 860 -18.29 -20.92 13.34
N ARG A 861 -19.21 -21.60 12.65
CA ARG A 861 -20.58 -21.08 12.35
C ARG A 861 -21.53 -21.11 13.54
N ASN A 862 -21.16 -21.82 14.60
CA ASN A 862 -22.03 -21.98 15.75
C ASN A 862 -22.09 -20.69 16.60
N PRO A 863 -23.27 -20.12 16.86
CA PRO A 863 -23.38 -18.91 17.67
C PRO A 863 -23.02 -19.11 19.14
N ASP A 864 -22.97 -20.35 19.64
CA ASP A 864 -22.45 -20.66 20.98
C ASP A 864 -20.91 -20.77 20.93
N GLN A 865 -20.26 -19.72 21.36
CA GLN A 865 -18.79 -19.61 21.33
C GLN A 865 -18.08 -20.79 22.02
N GLN A 866 -18.61 -21.27 23.14
CA GLN A 866 -17.98 -22.38 23.87
C GLN A 866 -18.10 -23.68 23.08
N GLN A 867 -19.25 -23.97 22.49
CA GLN A 867 -19.44 -25.15 21.66
C GLN A 867 -18.62 -25.06 20.37
N ALA A 868 -18.61 -23.88 19.73
CA ALA A 868 -17.79 -23.61 18.55
C ALA A 868 -16.33 -23.90 18.80
N MET A 869 -15.76 -23.29 19.82
CA MET A 869 -14.34 -23.46 20.16
C MET A 869 -14.02 -24.89 20.62
N SER A 870 -14.90 -25.54 21.38
CA SER A 870 -14.68 -26.94 21.78
C SER A 870 -14.64 -27.89 20.57
N ALA A 871 -15.49 -27.66 19.57
CA ALA A 871 -15.50 -28.47 18.35
C ALA A 871 -14.29 -28.15 17.46
N PHE A 872 -13.95 -26.89 17.31
CA PHE A 872 -12.81 -26.42 16.52
C PHE A 872 -11.48 -26.93 17.11
N GLU A 873 -11.27 -26.76 18.40
CA GLU A 873 -10.07 -27.26 19.11
C GLU A 873 -9.94 -28.77 19.06
N ALA A 874 -11.06 -29.52 19.11
CA ALA A 874 -11.02 -30.95 18.94
C ALA A 874 -10.48 -31.40 17.57
N GLU A 875 -10.79 -30.68 16.51
CA GLU A 875 -10.21 -30.92 15.17
C GLU A 875 -8.70 -30.53 15.14
N LEU A 876 -8.31 -29.41 15.78
CA LEU A 876 -6.90 -29.03 15.89
C LEU A 876 -6.09 -30.10 16.63
N ASP A 877 -6.60 -30.59 17.78
CA ASP A 877 -5.94 -31.63 18.57
C ASP A 877 -5.76 -32.91 17.77
N GLN A 878 -6.77 -33.29 16.98
CA GLN A 878 -6.68 -34.48 16.11
C GLN A 878 -5.64 -34.26 14.99
N LEU A 879 -5.60 -33.11 14.35
CA LEU A 879 -4.59 -32.79 13.35
C LEU A 879 -3.19 -32.85 13.95
N ILE A 880 -2.98 -32.21 15.10
CA ILE A 880 -1.68 -32.23 15.80
C ILE A 880 -1.25 -33.65 16.12
N ALA A 881 -2.16 -34.44 16.68
CA ALA A 881 -1.87 -35.80 17.11
C ALA A 881 -1.61 -36.80 15.96
N ASN A 882 -2.35 -36.65 14.86
CA ASN A 882 -2.33 -37.66 13.79
C ASN A 882 -1.50 -37.20 12.57
N ASP A 883 -1.37 -35.91 12.34
CA ASP A 883 -0.89 -35.41 11.06
C ASP A 883 0.39 -34.55 11.14
N SER A 884 0.95 -34.28 12.33
CA SER A 884 2.18 -33.49 12.48
C SER A 884 3.36 -34.04 11.66
N GLU A 885 3.56 -35.37 11.69
CA GLU A 885 4.61 -36.02 10.91
C GLU A 885 4.29 -35.98 9.40
N ALA A 886 3.04 -36.26 9.04
CA ALA A 886 2.56 -36.24 7.66
C ALA A 886 2.71 -34.83 7.03
N TYR A 887 2.41 -33.78 7.79
CA TYR A 887 2.59 -32.39 7.35
C TYR A 887 4.07 -32.08 7.06
N GLN A 888 4.98 -32.44 7.96
CA GLN A 888 6.41 -32.22 7.75
C GLN A 888 6.95 -33.02 6.56
N GLN A 889 6.46 -34.23 6.36
CA GLN A 889 6.83 -35.07 5.22
C GLN A 889 6.30 -34.49 3.90
N TRP A 890 5.04 -34.08 3.85
CA TRP A 890 4.43 -33.42 2.70
C TRP A 890 5.15 -32.11 2.36
N LEU A 891 5.42 -31.27 3.36
CA LEU A 891 6.17 -30.03 3.18
C LEU A 891 7.52 -30.26 2.49
N GLY A 892 8.30 -31.24 2.99
CA GLY A 892 9.65 -31.47 2.48
C GLY A 892 9.72 -32.30 1.20
N ARG A 893 8.77 -33.21 0.96
CA ARG A 893 8.82 -34.17 -0.16
C ARG A 893 7.91 -33.82 -1.33
N GLU A 894 6.87 -33.04 -1.07
CA GLU A 894 5.86 -32.69 -2.07
C GLU A 894 5.81 -31.17 -2.32
N LEU A 895 5.49 -30.36 -1.31
CA LEU A 895 5.30 -28.92 -1.49
C LEU A 895 6.56 -28.21 -1.98
N LEU A 896 7.67 -28.33 -1.28
CA LEU A 896 8.89 -27.61 -1.65
C LEU A 896 9.50 -28.05 -2.97
N PRO A 897 9.57 -29.38 -3.31
CA PRO A 897 9.96 -29.79 -4.65
C PRO A 897 8.99 -29.31 -5.73
N TRP A 898 7.69 -29.29 -5.45
CA TRP A 898 6.71 -28.74 -6.37
C TRP A 898 6.94 -27.25 -6.60
N TRP A 899 7.18 -26.46 -5.54
CA TRP A 899 7.47 -25.03 -5.65
C TRP A 899 8.73 -24.79 -6.49
N GLU A 900 9.80 -25.47 -6.21
CA GLU A 900 11.04 -25.32 -6.97
C GLU A 900 10.87 -25.63 -8.47
N ALA A 901 9.96 -26.55 -8.80
CA ALA A 901 9.66 -26.90 -10.19
C ALA A 901 8.68 -25.92 -10.88
N ASN A 902 7.86 -25.17 -10.13
CA ASN A 902 6.75 -24.39 -10.65
C ASN A 902 6.85 -22.88 -10.42
N LYS A 903 7.78 -22.40 -9.58
CA LYS A 903 7.93 -20.97 -9.25
C LYS A 903 8.11 -20.05 -10.46
N ASP A 904 8.64 -20.58 -11.55
CA ASP A 904 8.84 -19.86 -12.81
C ASP A 904 7.73 -20.10 -13.86
N SER A 905 6.69 -20.85 -13.52
CA SER A 905 5.55 -21.08 -14.42
C SER A 905 4.76 -19.78 -14.67
N ASP A 906 4.11 -19.71 -15.83
CA ASP A 906 3.27 -18.55 -16.18
C ASP A 906 2.12 -18.37 -15.19
N GLU A 907 1.59 -19.46 -14.63
CA GLU A 907 0.52 -19.43 -13.63
C GLU A 907 0.99 -18.79 -12.31
N CYS A 908 2.16 -19.20 -11.79
CA CYS A 908 2.67 -18.64 -10.55
C CYS A 908 3.18 -17.20 -10.70
N LYS A 909 3.74 -16.85 -11.86
CA LYS A 909 4.11 -15.46 -12.17
C LYS A 909 2.89 -14.55 -12.32
N ALA A 910 1.80 -15.06 -12.88
CA ALA A 910 0.56 -14.29 -12.98
C ALA A 910 -0.04 -14.00 -11.60
N ASN A 911 -0.02 -14.98 -10.70
CA ASN A 911 -0.49 -14.80 -9.32
C ASN A 911 0.41 -13.87 -8.49
N ASP A 912 1.73 -13.93 -8.68
CA ASP A 912 2.68 -13.00 -8.04
C ASP A 912 2.48 -11.56 -8.54
N SER A 913 2.10 -11.39 -9.79
CA SER A 913 1.79 -10.06 -10.35
C SER A 913 0.49 -9.48 -9.78
N SER A 914 -0.36 -10.28 -9.15
CA SER A 914 -1.63 -9.84 -8.57
C SER A 914 -1.53 -9.33 -7.11
N HIS A 915 -0.32 -9.33 -6.51
CA HIS A 915 -0.07 -8.85 -5.13
C HIS A 915 1.22 -8.07 -4.98
#